data_19c82cdbde4200d8a197c9c83b5f03fe
#
_entry.id   19c82cdbde4200d8a197c9c83b5f03fe
#
_cell.length_a   1.000
_cell.length_b   1.000
_cell.length_c   1.000
_cell.angle_alpha   90.00
_cell.angle_beta   90.00
_cell.angle_gamma   90.00
#
_symmetry.space_group_name_H-M   'P 1'
#
loop_
_entity.id
_entity.type
_entity.pdbx_description
1 polymer ?
#
loop_
_entity_poly.entity_id
_entity_poly.type
_entity_poly.pdbx_seq_one_letter_code
_entity_poly.pdbx_strand_id
1 'polypeptide(L)'
;MKTPARQSFFWQERSDEGFSTVGMVLALLISLSLIFTCAKVYEVNTVSAQVQETADAAALAAENVVGEFYIVVTICDAVTFTLSLTALVVMGIGVVCACIPPTAALSKGLIDASAKINKARDSFYDSAQKSLETLQKALPFIATVKAQQVMAANSSEGSSNFYGIVVLAPWEGTNGEALSFDKANQAQTLAEENQQELVDQAAKAEEAAQKANEWKEHAYQHDSGSQSSYCMYERAAHLAGMSGSSNPYFSSVDTWNFQAALLRAQTYYKLRLENERPKGSSVDEQSNSALRKRFYAYAVKTVDEGYVHETENSFAASFPLLPKNTDEMRLTSLYTDVVYPKTQNEQGLFTLHAWNGCPGCINQTSAGTGSIRDMDRNPAYVTCPYCKFAPSSMGKVAAASSNIENGFEYHYNEVARAAAEYQKARDELDPVSKKIKDLAGDLFDALFEGVSEACSKRIEILPPGHWGAIALVVDTASPASHFPSLFVTSDGTGELGVRAALSSSTLVRESSDEGKNVLTSFLDGLDSQSASVGAAKTVLDIWSGMLGVYVQGHDALQSLIEKVLNGIPLGSASGLGTWASDEFEKRIEDLGFAPPDLQAKKAVLVNSGHVLEADNSTFSARMLSAKNAAIQYGDGGLNAAASAAESLASGVVEGLSADFEIATIVLIEGKVEIPITIALPSFVTDGIAGAFQSGIDQLYSAVSSWTGARQWR
;
A
#
# COMPACT_ATOMS: atom_id res chain seq x y z
N MET A 1 -38.41 -28.98 -106.56
CA MET A 1 -37.13 -28.36 -106.30
C MET A 1 -37.26 -26.91 -106.63
N LYS A 2 -37.51 -26.05 -105.65
CA LYS A 2 -37.66 -24.61 -105.85
C LYS A 2 -36.55 -23.90 -105.02
N THR A 3 -35.64 -23.25 -105.67
CA THR A 3 -34.65 -22.34 -105.16
C THR A 3 -35.33 -21.09 -104.57
N PRO A 4 -35.03 -20.58 -103.41
CA PRO A 4 -35.56 -19.33 -102.96
C PRO A 4 -34.72 -18.15 -103.47
N ALA A 5 -35.41 -17.14 -103.85
CA ALA A 5 -34.87 -15.88 -104.38
C ALA A 5 -34.11 -15.10 -103.35
N ARG A 6 -32.91 -14.66 -103.74
CA ARG A 6 -32.04 -13.71 -103.08
C ARG A 6 -32.70 -12.33 -103.14
N GLN A 7 -33.23 -11.75 -102.12
CA GLN A 7 -33.61 -10.33 -102.00
C GLN A 7 -32.30 -9.54 -101.85
N SER A 8 -31.91 -8.82 -102.86
CA SER A 8 -30.87 -7.77 -102.83
C SER A 8 -31.43 -6.57 -102.07
N PHE A 9 -30.92 -6.29 -100.92
CA PHE A 9 -31.14 -5.00 -100.22
C PHE A 9 -30.34 -3.96 -101.02
N PHE A 10 -31.02 -3.14 -101.80
CA PHE A 10 -30.51 -1.91 -102.34
C PHE A 10 -30.28 -0.92 -101.21
N TRP A 11 -29.01 -0.73 -100.83
CA TRP A 11 -28.63 0.48 -100.17
C TRP A 11 -28.69 1.61 -101.19
N GLN A 12 -29.68 2.41 -101.01
CA GLN A 12 -29.78 3.68 -101.75
C GLN A 12 -28.75 4.62 -101.17
N GLU A 13 -27.64 4.83 -101.90
CA GLU A 13 -26.67 5.87 -101.59
C GLU A 13 -27.42 7.20 -101.70
N ARG A 14 -27.94 7.67 -100.60
CA ARG A 14 -28.28 9.07 -100.40
C ARG A 14 -26.94 9.76 -100.17
N SER A 15 -26.72 10.84 -100.90
CA SER A 15 -25.65 11.79 -100.66
C SER A 15 -25.84 12.45 -99.29
N ASP A 16 -25.27 11.84 -98.29
CA ASP A 16 -25.49 12.28 -96.89
C ASP A 16 -24.43 13.30 -96.47
N GLU A 17 -23.88 14.07 -97.39
CA GLU A 17 -22.83 15.07 -97.09
C GLU A 17 -23.28 16.11 -96.06
N GLY A 18 -24.54 16.35 -95.91
CA GLY A 18 -25.08 17.22 -94.85
C GLY A 18 -25.49 16.52 -93.56
N PHE A 19 -25.87 15.23 -93.67
CA PHE A 19 -26.34 14.48 -92.49
C PHE A 19 -25.18 13.98 -91.58
N SER A 20 -24.04 13.67 -92.19
CA SER A 20 -22.85 13.29 -91.40
C SER A 20 -22.28 14.43 -90.57
N THR A 21 -22.29 15.66 -91.12
CA THR A 21 -21.85 16.88 -90.41
C THR A 21 -22.82 17.24 -89.27
N VAL A 22 -24.14 17.14 -89.51
CA VAL A 22 -25.15 17.36 -88.47
C VAL A 22 -25.08 16.30 -87.39
N GLY A 23 -24.87 15.02 -87.74
CA GLY A 23 -24.68 13.93 -86.83
C GLY A 23 -23.39 14.08 -85.96
N MET A 24 -22.30 14.56 -86.63
CA MET A 24 -21.05 14.84 -85.94
C MET A 24 -21.13 16.00 -84.96
N VAL A 25 -21.85 17.08 -85.34
CA VAL A 25 -22.13 18.23 -84.48
C VAL A 25 -23.03 17.83 -83.28
N LEU A 26 -24.07 17.03 -83.51
CA LEU A 26 -24.89 16.47 -82.43
C LEU A 26 -24.13 15.55 -81.50
N ALA A 27 -23.32 14.65 -82.01
CA ALA A 27 -22.47 13.79 -81.24
C ALA A 27 -21.44 14.56 -80.38
N LEU A 28 -20.90 15.65 -80.98
CA LEU A 28 -19.97 16.52 -80.25
C LEU A 28 -20.68 17.34 -79.17
N LEU A 29 -21.90 17.86 -79.44
CA LEU A 29 -22.68 18.53 -78.41
C LEU A 29 -23.09 17.60 -77.27
N ILE A 30 -23.49 16.36 -77.59
CA ILE A 30 -23.84 15.36 -76.58
C ILE A 30 -22.59 14.99 -75.74
N SER A 31 -21.43 14.76 -76.40
CA SER A 31 -20.17 14.48 -75.71
C SER A 31 -19.75 15.64 -74.84
N LEU A 32 -19.86 16.89 -75.35
CA LEU A 32 -19.53 18.08 -74.56
C LEU A 32 -20.48 18.21 -73.33
N SER A 33 -21.76 17.99 -73.50
CA SER A 33 -22.81 18.03 -72.49
C SER A 33 -22.49 16.93 -71.37
N LEU A 34 -22.12 15.73 -71.83
CA LEU A 34 -21.68 14.64 -70.90
C LEU A 34 -20.41 15.02 -70.12
N ILE A 35 -19.42 15.60 -70.80
CA ILE A 35 -18.19 16.05 -70.14
C ILE A 35 -18.48 17.13 -69.08
N PHE A 36 -19.31 18.12 -69.44
CA PHE A 36 -19.70 19.15 -68.47
C PHE A 36 -20.54 18.61 -67.31
N THR A 37 -21.41 17.63 -67.55
CA THR A 37 -22.18 16.98 -66.50
C THR A 37 -21.25 16.18 -65.59
N CYS A 38 -20.31 15.40 -66.12
CA CYS A 38 -19.30 14.68 -65.37
C CYS A 38 -18.42 15.65 -64.55
N ALA A 39 -17.97 16.76 -65.14
CA ALA A 39 -17.19 17.77 -64.44
C ALA A 39 -17.99 18.41 -63.27
N LYS A 40 -19.27 18.69 -63.45
CA LYS A 40 -20.15 19.20 -62.37
C LYS A 40 -20.38 18.18 -61.27
N VAL A 41 -20.60 16.91 -61.62
CA VAL A 41 -20.70 15.81 -60.59
C VAL A 41 -19.39 15.66 -59.83
N TYR A 42 -18.27 15.72 -60.52
CA TYR A 42 -16.95 15.66 -59.89
C TYR A 42 -16.73 16.85 -58.92
N GLU A 43 -17.03 18.06 -59.36
CA GLU A 43 -16.96 19.28 -58.52
C GLU A 43 -17.80 19.13 -57.25
N VAL A 44 -19.09 18.71 -57.38
CA VAL A 44 -20.00 18.51 -56.26
C VAL A 44 -19.43 17.49 -55.28
N ASN A 45 -18.90 16.36 -55.78
CA ASN A 45 -18.33 15.32 -54.94
C ASN A 45 -17.06 15.79 -54.23
N THR A 46 -16.18 16.53 -54.94
CA THR A 46 -14.91 17.03 -54.37
C THR A 46 -15.18 18.01 -53.25
N VAL A 47 -16.06 18.99 -53.45
CA VAL A 47 -16.36 19.97 -52.41
C VAL A 47 -17.15 19.35 -51.26
N SER A 48 -18.04 18.39 -51.54
CA SER A 48 -18.74 17.66 -50.47
C SER A 48 -17.75 16.83 -49.64
N ALA A 49 -16.75 16.20 -50.26
CA ALA A 49 -15.69 15.48 -49.56
C ALA A 49 -14.85 16.42 -48.67
N GLN A 50 -14.46 17.60 -49.19
CA GLN A 50 -13.72 18.60 -48.42
C GLN A 50 -14.48 19.11 -47.19
N VAL A 51 -15.80 19.38 -47.33
CA VAL A 51 -16.64 19.78 -46.18
C VAL A 51 -16.70 18.65 -45.14
N GLN A 52 -16.86 17.40 -45.63
CA GLN A 52 -16.93 16.24 -44.73
C GLN A 52 -15.58 16.00 -44.02
N GLU A 53 -14.45 16.04 -44.74
CA GLU A 53 -13.11 15.90 -44.15
C GLU A 53 -12.84 16.99 -43.12
N THR A 54 -13.27 18.23 -43.38
CA THR A 54 -13.15 19.32 -42.40
C THR A 54 -14.06 19.11 -41.18
N ALA A 55 -15.28 18.58 -41.37
CA ALA A 55 -16.18 18.25 -40.27
C ALA A 55 -15.60 17.10 -39.43
N ASP A 56 -15.03 16.09 -40.07
CA ASP A 56 -14.35 14.96 -39.42
C ASP A 56 -13.15 15.45 -38.59
N ALA A 57 -12.30 16.29 -39.16
CA ALA A 57 -11.15 16.89 -38.48
C ALA A 57 -11.58 17.77 -37.29
N ALA A 58 -12.64 18.54 -37.45
CA ALA A 58 -13.19 19.39 -36.38
C ALA A 58 -13.78 18.58 -35.24
N ALA A 59 -14.51 17.49 -35.52
CA ALA A 59 -15.03 16.58 -34.51
C ALA A 59 -13.91 15.90 -33.73
N LEU A 60 -12.88 15.38 -34.43
CA LEU A 60 -11.71 14.78 -33.80
C LEU A 60 -10.92 15.75 -32.92
N ALA A 61 -10.75 17.01 -33.41
CA ALA A 61 -10.04 18.04 -32.66
C ALA A 61 -10.77 18.41 -31.35
N ALA A 62 -12.08 18.47 -31.37
CA ALA A 62 -12.90 18.75 -30.20
C ALA A 62 -12.84 17.59 -29.20
N GLU A 63 -12.95 16.37 -29.68
CA GLU A 63 -12.91 15.17 -28.81
C GLU A 63 -11.53 14.92 -28.22
N ASN A 64 -10.45 15.30 -28.91
CA ASN A 64 -9.09 15.25 -28.34
C ASN A 64 -8.94 16.14 -27.11
N VAL A 65 -9.62 17.30 -27.06
CA VAL A 65 -9.63 18.18 -25.87
C VAL A 65 -10.29 17.47 -24.68
N VAL A 66 -11.34 16.69 -24.91
CA VAL A 66 -11.96 15.85 -23.88
C VAL A 66 -10.99 14.76 -23.42
N GLY A 67 -10.24 14.17 -24.36
CA GLY A 67 -9.18 13.22 -24.06
C GLY A 67 -8.08 13.81 -23.17
N GLU A 68 -7.60 15.03 -23.47
CA GLU A 68 -6.63 15.75 -22.66
C GLU A 68 -7.15 16.01 -21.24
N PHE A 69 -8.42 16.35 -21.08
CA PHE A 69 -9.03 16.49 -19.75
C PHE A 69 -8.97 15.20 -18.93
N TYR A 70 -9.25 14.05 -19.53
CA TYR A 70 -9.12 12.75 -18.85
C TYR A 70 -7.68 12.46 -18.37
N ILE A 71 -6.68 12.86 -19.17
CA ILE A 71 -5.27 12.74 -18.78
C ILE A 71 -5.01 13.50 -17.48
N VAL A 72 -5.51 14.73 -17.40
CA VAL A 72 -5.32 15.60 -16.22
C VAL A 72 -6.04 15.05 -15.00
N VAL A 73 -7.28 14.59 -15.14
CA VAL A 73 -7.99 13.92 -14.03
C VAL A 73 -7.19 12.72 -13.52
N THR A 74 -6.66 11.90 -14.43
CA THR A 74 -5.85 10.73 -14.09
C THR A 74 -4.57 11.11 -13.32
N ILE A 75 -3.90 12.20 -13.73
CA ILE A 75 -2.72 12.71 -13.02
C ILE A 75 -3.10 13.21 -11.63
N CYS A 76 -4.17 13.96 -11.48
CA CYS A 76 -4.64 14.45 -10.18
C CYS A 76 -5.03 13.28 -9.24
N ASP A 77 -5.70 12.27 -9.76
CA ASP A 77 -6.05 11.06 -9.02
C ASP A 77 -4.79 10.31 -8.57
N ALA A 78 -3.83 10.10 -9.48
CA ALA A 78 -2.57 9.45 -9.18
C ALA A 78 -1.77 10.16 -8.07
N VAL A 79 -1.70 11.48 -8.13
CA VAL A 79 -1.02 12.29 -7.11
C VAL A 79 -1.71 12.19 -5.76
N THR A 80 -3.03 12.38 -5.71
CA THR A 80 -3.81 12.30 -4.47
C THR A 80 -3.69 10.93 -3.82
N PHE A 81 -3.82 9.88 -4.60
CA PHE A 81 -3.69 8.51 -4.14
C PHE A 81 -2.29 8.18 -3.63
N THR A 82 -1.26 8.54 -4.41
CA THR A 82 0.13 8.23 -4.04
C THR A 82 0.61 9.05 -2.86
N LEU A 83 0.14 10.27 -2.66
CA LEU A 83 0.39 11.05 -1.45
C LEU A 83 -0.25 10.39 -0.23
N SER A 84 -1.47 9.86 -0.36
CA SER A 84 -2.13 9.11 0.72
C SER A 84 -1.33 7.85 1.12
N LEU A 85 -0.89 7.07 0.13
CA LEU A 85 -0.04 5.89 0.39
C LEU A 85 1.33 6.28 0.97
N THR A 86 1.94 7.37 0.50
CA THR A 86 3.21 7.84 1.03
C THR A 86 3.10 8.27 2.49
N ALA A 87 2.03 9.00 2.83
CA ALA A 87 1.76 9.37 4.22
C ALA A 87 1.59 8.13 5.10
N LEU A 88 0.84 7.12 4.64
CA LEU A 88 0.67 5.84 5.30
C LEU A 88 2.01 5.19 5.62
N VAL A 89 2.84 5.00 4.59
CA VAL A 89 4.10 4.29 4.74
C VAL A 89 5.05 5.05 5.66
N VAL A 90 5.17 6.36 5.47
CA VAL A 90 6.04 7.20 6.31
C VAL A 90 5.58 7.19 7.77
N MET A 91 4.27 7.27 8.02
CA MET A 91 3.72 7.19 9.37
C MET A 91 3.87 5.79 9.98
N GLY A 92 3.56 4.73 9.23
CA GLY A 92 3.75 3.35 9.67
C GLY A 92 5.19 3.05 10.07
N ILE A 93 6.15 3.47 9.24
CA ILE A 93 7.58 3.39 9.58
C ILE A 93 7.90 4.21 10.83
N GLY A 94 7.30 5.38 10.98
CA GLY A 94 7.43 6.20 12.19
C GLY A 94 6.99 5.47 13.46
N VAL A 95 5.86 4.76 13.41
CA VAL A 95 5.35 3.92 14.51
C VAL A 95 6.28 2.72 14.77
N VAL A 96 6.74 2.02 13.73
CA VAL A 96 7.73 0.95 13.87
C VAL A 96 9.01 1.46 14.55
N CYS A 97 9.54 2.62 14.10
CA CYS A 97 10.71 3.24 14.71
C CYS A 97 10.49 3.66 16.16
N ALA A 98 9.28 4.03 16.56
CA ALA A 98 8.93 4.35 17.94
C ALA A 98 9.04 3.13 18.88
N CYS A 99 8.78 1.94 18.35
CA CYS A 99 8.90 0.68 19.08
C CYS A 99 10.36 0.20 19.26
N ILE A 100 11.33 0.87 18.64
CA ILE A 100 12.74 0.46 18.63
C ILE A 100 13.59 1.59 19.23
N PRO A 101 14.11 1.49 20.46
CA PRO A 101 14.83 2.57 21.13
C PRO A 101 15.98 3.21 20.32
N PRO A 102 16.85 2.44 19.63
CA PRO A 102 17.91 3.03 18.80
C PRO A 102 17.40 3.90 17.65
N THR A 103 16.20 3.68 17.14
CA THR A 103 15.59 4.44 16.02
C THR A 103 14.52 5.43 16.48
N ALA A 104 14.21 5.49 17.77
CA ALA A 104 13.16 6.34 18.34
C ALA A 104 13.33 7.84 18.01
N ALA A 105 14.57 8.32 17.85
CA ALA A 105 14.85 9.68 17.43
C ALA A 105 14.35 9.99 16.01
N LEU A 106 14.21 8.99 15.14
CA LEU A 106 13.71 9.14 13.77
C LEU A 106 12.18 9.15 13.73
N SER A 107 11.52 8.48 14.69
CA SER A 107 10.06 8.34 14.75
C SER A 107 9.34 9.67 14.65
N LYS A 108 9.70 10.64 15.49
CA LYS A 108 9.09 11.97 15.48
C LYS A 108 9.23 12.66 14.12
N GLY A 109 10.43 12.61 13.54
CA GLY A 109 10.68 13.21 12.22
C GLY A 109 9.84 12.59 11.10
N LEU A 110 9.58 11.28 11.17
CA LEU A 110 8.75 10.56 10.20
C LEU A 110 7.26 10.88 10.39
N ILE A 111 6.77 10.91 11.63
CA ILE A 111 5.38 11.28 11.92
C ILE A 111 5.10 12.74 11.53
N ASP A 112 6.02 13.67 11.83
CA ASP A 112 5.93 15.07 11.40
C ASP A 112 5.98 15.20 9.86
N ALA A 113 6.76 14.36 9.18
CA ALA A 113 6.80 14.32 7.72
C ALA A 113 5.48 13.81 7.12
N SER A 114 4.91 12.74 7.70
CA SER A 114 3.59 12.25 7.30
C SER A 114 2.50 13.31 7.45
N ALA A 115 2.49 14.08 8.56
CA ALA A 115 1.56 15.19 8.76
C ALA A 115 1.66 16.24 7.64
N LYS A 116 2.89 16.59 7.23
CA LYS A 116 3.11 17.51 6.12
C LYS A 116 2.63 16.95 4.79
N ILE A 117 2.84 15.65 4.54
CA ILE A 117 2.36 14.98 3.32
C ILE A 117 0.83 14.95 3.31
N ASN A 118 0.17 14.65 4.44
CA ASN A 118 -1.29 14.68 4.55
C ASN A 118 -1.84 16.09 4.26
N LYS A 119 -1.24 17.12 4.84
CA LYS A 119 -1.62 18.51 4.57
C LYS A 119 -1.39 18.90 3.11
N ALA A 120 -0.28 18.46 2.51
CA ALA A 120 0.01 18.69 1.10
C ALA A 120 -1.02 17.99 0.20
N ARG A 121 -1.41 16.75 0.52
CA ARG A 121 -2.47 16.01 -0.16
C ARG A 121 -3.80 16.76 -0.12
N ASP A 122 -4.23 17.17 1.07
CA ASP A 122 -5.51 17.86 1.26
C ASP A 122 -5.53 19.18 0.47
N SER A 123 -4.47 19.98 0.59
CA SER A 123 -4.33 21.23 -0.15
C SER A 123 -4.29 21.02 -1.67
N PHE A 124 -3.58 19.98 -2.11
CA PHE A 124 -3.52 19.60 -3.52
C PHE A 124 -4.90 19.17 -4.04
N TYR A 125 -5.58 18.27 -3.31
CA TYR A 125 -6.91 17.78 -3.70
C TYR A 125 -7.93 18.91 -3.82
N ASP A 126 -7.99 19.80 -2.82
CA ASP A 126 -8.92 20.96 -2.84
C ASP A 126 -8.66 21.88 -4.02
N SER A 127 -7.39 22.12 -4.35
CA SER A 127 -6.99 22.95 -5.48
C SER A 127 -7.29 22.26 -6.80
N ALA A 128 -6.94 20.97 -6.92
CA ALA A 128 -7.19 20.17 -8.11
C ALA A 128 -8.68 20.05 -8.41
N GLN A 129 -9.49 19.78 -7.38
CA GLN A 129 -10.94 19.68 -7.56
C GLN A 129 -11.54 20.98 -8.10
N LYS A 130 -11.23 22.14 -7.50
CA LYS A 130 -11.71 23.44 -7.95
C LYS A 130 -11.26 23.76 -9.38
N SER A 131 -10.00 23.45 -9.69
CA SER A 131 -9.44 23.70 -11.01
C SER A 131 -10.03 22.79 -12.06
N LEU A 132 -10.23 21.49 -11.75
CA LEU A 132 -10.87 20.54 -12.64
C LEU A 132 -12.33 20.91 -12.89
N GLU A 133 -13.08 21.37 -11.89
CA GLU A 133 -14.44 21.88 -12.07
C GLU A 133 -14.49 23.13 -12.97
N THR A 134 -13.50 24.01 -12.82
CA THR A 134 -13.38 25.21 -13.67
C THR A 134 -13.06 24.81 -15.11
N LEU A 135 -12.09 23.91 -15.29
CA LEU A 135 -11.71 23.41 -16.60
C LEU A 135 -12.87 22.62 -17.26
N GLN A 136 -13.61 21.81 -16.47
CA GLN A 136 -14.80 21.08 -16.94
C GLN A 136 -15.85 22.04 -17.53
N LYS A 137 -16.12 23.17 -16.86
CA LYS A 137 -17.04 24.20 -17.34
C LYS A 137 -16.53 24.92 -18.60
N ALA A 138 -15.22 25.09 -18.72
CA ALA A 138 -14.58 25.72 -19.87
C ALA A 138 -14.44 24.78 -21.08
N LEU A 139 -14.49 23.47 -20.88
CA LEU A 139 -14.18 22.46 -21.89
C LEU A 139 -15.00 22.59 -23.18
N PRO A 140 -16.36 22.83 -23.17
CA PRO A 140 -17.15 23.01 -24.40
C PRO A 140 -16.66 24.18 -25.24
N PHE A 141 -16.20 25.25 -24.58
CA PHE A 141 -15.68 26.45 -25.28
C PHE A 141 -14.32 26.17 -25.88
N ILE A 142 -13.41 25.52 -25.13
CA ILE A 142 -12.09 25.15 -25.61
C ILE A 142 -12.21 24.22 -26.82
N ALA A 143 -13.07 23.19 -26.74
CA ALA A 143 -13.35 22.25 -27.83
C ALA A 143 -13.88 22.98 -29.08
N THR A 144 -14.82 23.94 -28.91
CA THR A 144 -15.38 24.72 -30.02
C THR A 144 -14.31 25.58 -30.69
N VAL A 145 -13.44 26.22 -29.89
CA VAL A 145 -12.37 27.07 -30.46
C VAL A 145 -11.31 26.24 -31.18
N LYS A 146 -10.94 25.07 -30.61
CA LYS A 146 -10.02 24.12 -31.29
C LYS A 146 -10.60 23.67 -32.64
N ALA A 147 -11.87 23.33 -32.67
CA ALA A 147 -12.54 22.95 -33.91
C ALA A 147 -12.57 24.11 -34.94
N GLN A 148 -12.83 25.36 -34.50
CA GLN A 148 -12.79 26.54 -35.36
C GLN A 148 -11.37 26.78 -35.95
N GLN A 149 -10.30 26.57 -35.17
CA GLN A 149 -8.92 26.63 -35.69
C GLN A 149 -8.67 25.59 -36.76
N VAL A 150 -9.17 24.36 -36.61
CA VAL A 150 -9.07 23.34 -37.65
C VAL A 150 -9.86 23.72 -38.90
N MET A 151 -11.07 24.25 -38.74
CA MET A 151 -11.86 24.74 -39.89
C MET A 151 -11.16 25.87 -40.63
N ALA A 152 -10.62 26.86 -39.87
CA ALA A 152 -9.87 27.97 -40.45
C ALA A 152 -8.58 27.52 -41.19
N ALA A 153 -7.86 26.54 -40.60
CA ALA A 153 -6.68 25.99 -41.24
C ALA A 153 -6.94 25.20 -42.52
N ASN A 154 -8.14 24.66 -42.66
CA ASN A 154 -8.60 24.00 -43.91
C ASN A 154 -9.24 24.96 -44.92
N SER A 155 -9.49 26.20 -44.53
CA SER A 155 -10.06 27.25 -45.43
C SER A 155 -8.96 27.76 -46.37
N SER A 156 -9.27 27.94 -47.65
CA SER A 156 -8.37 28.47 -48.68
C SER A 156 -8.93 29.77 -49.24
N GLU A 157 -8.08 30.81 -49.33
CA GLU A 157 -8.49 32.09 -49.90
C GLU A 157 -9.10 31.90 -51.29
N GLY A 158 -10.39 32.27 -51.39
CA GLY A 158 -11.15 32.29 -52.69
C GLY A 158 -11.72 30.95 -53.16
N SER A 159 -11.44 29.82 -52.47
CA SER A 159 -11.94 28.50 -52.90
C SER A 159 -12.80 27.78 -51.88
N SER A 160 -12.51 27.87 -50.57
CA SER A 160 -13.33 27.30 -49.52
C SER A 160 -13.24 28.14 -48.26
N ASN A 161 -14.38 28.29 -47.58
CA ASN A 161 -14.47 29.07 -46.35
C ASN A 161 -15.35 28.32 -45.34
N PHE A 162 -14.70 27.58 -44.46
CA PHE A 162 -15.36 26.69 -43.53
C PHE A 162 -15.65 27.37 -42.20
N TYR A 163 -16.91 27.31 -41.82
CA TYR A 163 -17.40 27.70 -40.48
C TYR A 163 -18.23 26.58 -39.90
N GLY A 164 -18.27 26.48 -38.58
CA GLY A 164 -19.08 25.46 -37.98
C GLY A 164 -19.27 25.61 -36.48
N ILE A 165 -20.05 24.74 -35.92
CA ILE A 165 -20.29 24.62 -34.49
C ILE A 165 -19.94 23.21 -34.09
N VAL A 166 -19.26 23.07 -32.92
CA VAL A 166 -19.05 21.78 -32.27
C VAL A 166 -19.80 21.77 -30.95
N VAL A 167 -20.45 20.64 -30.70
CA VAL A 167 -21.21 20.41 -29.49
C VAL A 167 -20.68 19.13 -28.82
N LEU A 168 -20.37 19.23 -27.54
CA LEU A 168 -20.02 18.10 -26.72
C LEU A 168 -21.30 17.45 -26.17
N ALA A 169 -21.37 16.14 -26.21
CA ALA A 169 -22.47 15.34 -25.67
C ALA A 169 -21.96 14.44 -24.51
N PRO A 170 -22.46 14.61 -23.29
CA PRO A 170 -23.37 15.67 -22.84
C PRO A 170 -22.68 17.04 -22.80
N TRP A 171 -23.47 18.12 -22.78
CA TRP A 171 -22.93 19.48 -22.67
C TRP A 171 -22.36 19.80 -21.29
N GLU A 172 -22.92 19.20 -20.24
CA GLU A 172 -22.47 19.37 -18.87
C GLU A 172 -21.77 18.09 -18.40
N GLY A 173 -20.69 18.25 -17.68
CA GLY A 173 -20.02 17.14 -17.00
C GLY A 173 -20.69 16.81 -15.66
N THR A 174 -20.32 15.69 -15.09
CA THR A 174 -20.79 15.25 -13.77
C THR A 174 -19.61 15.01 -12.84
N ASN A 175 -19.78 15.37 -11.57
CA ASN A 175 -18.79 15.15 -10.53
C ASN A 175 -19.26 14.01 -9.61
N GLY A 176 -18.36 13.12 -9.25
CA GLY A 176 -18.57 12.11 -8.22
C GLY A 176 -18.61 12.73 -6.82
N GLU A 177 -18.67 11.87 -5.80
CA GLU A 177 -18.57 12.31 -4.42
C GLU A 177 -17.16 12.87 -4.13
N ALA A 178 -17.10 13.94 -3.34
CA ALA A 178 -15.84 14.47 -2.86
C ALA A 178 -15.12 13.43 -1.97
N LEU A 179 -13.80 13.34 -2.10
CA LEU A 179 -13.01 12.48 -1.23
C LEU A 179 -12.96 13.09 0.17
N SER A 180 -13.10 12.24 1.20
CA SER A 180 -12.86 12.61 2.60
C SER A 180 -11.55 11.97 3.07
N PHE A 181 -10.76 12.73 3.80
CA PHE A 181 -9.52 12.29 4.43
C PHE A 181 -9.58 12.38 5.95
N ASP A 182 -10.79 12.55 6.51
CA ASP A 182 -10.98 12.79 7.94
C ASP A 182 -10.41 11.67 8.81
N LYS A 183 -10.60 10.40 8.43
CA LYS A 183 -10.05 9.26 9.16
C LYS A 183 -8.52 9.22 9.10
N ALA A 184 -7.93 9.48 7.94
CA ALA A 184 -6.48 9.55 7.80
C ALA A 184 -5.88 10.69 8.64
N ASN A 185 -6.55 11.84 8.70
CA ASN A 185 -6.13 12.97 9.53
C ASN A 185 -6.33 12.69 11.03
N GLN A 186 -7.38 11.95 11.43
CA GLN A 186 -7.56 11.47 12.81
C GLN A 186 -6.45 10.50 13.21
N ALA A 187 -6.11 9.53 12.35
CA ALA A 187 -5.00 8.61 12.58
C ALA A 187 -3.66 9.36 12.77
N GLN A 188 -3.43 10.41 11.98
CA GLN A 188 -2.26 11.28 12.13
C GLN A 188 -2.22 11.96 13.50
N THR A 189 -3.34 12.51 13.97
CA THR A 189 -3.44 13.15 15.29
C THR A 189 -3.18 12.13 16.40
N LEU A 190 -3.75 10.93 16.31
CA LEU A 190 -3.50 9.85 17.27
C LEU A 190 -2.03 9.43 17.32
N ALA A 191 -1.36 9.38 16.16
CA ALA A 191 0.07 9.05 16.10
C ALA A 191 0.92 10.13 16.76
N GLU A 192 0.62 11.41 16.54
CA GLU A 192 1.32 12.54 17.18
C GLU A 192 1.15 12.54 18.70
N GLU A 193 -0.06 12.28 19.19
CA GLU A 193 -0.37 12.24 20.62
C GLU A 193 0.30 11.07 21.35
N ASN A 194 0.38 9.89 20.71
CA ASN A 194 0.88 8.66 21.34
C ASN A 194 2.37 8.38 21.05
N GLN A 195 3.00 9.10 20.14
CA GLN A 195 4.38 8.86 19.72
C GLN A 195 5.37 8.88 20.88
N GLN A 196 5.29 9.89 21.76
CA GLN A 196 6.21 10.02 22.89
C GLN A 196 5.98 8.91 23.91
N GLU A 197 4.74 8.52 24.16
CA GLU A 197 4.42 7.41 25.05
C GLU A 197 4.96 6.09 24.53
N LEU A 198 4.82 5.81 23.22
CA LEU A 198 5.40 4.63 22.59
C LEU A 198 6.91 4.57 22.78
N VAL A 199 7.61 5.66 22.53
CA VAL A 199 9.07 5.76 22.69
C VAL A 199 9.50 5.51 24.13
N ASP A 200 8.80 6.14 25.10
CA ASP A 200 9.13 6.01 26.52
C ASP A 200 8.87 4.57 27.04
N GLN A 201 7.80 3.95 26.57
CA GLN A 201 7.47 2.58 26.93
C GLN A 201 8.44 1.59 26.24
N ALA A 202 8.80 1.83 24.96
CA ALA A 202 9.78 0.99 24.25
C ALA A 202 11.15 1.01 24.92
N ALA A 203 11.59 2.16 25.43
CA ALA A 203 12.82 2.27 26.17
C ALA A 203 12.79 1.44 27.47
N LYS A 204 11.68 1.46 28.22
CA LYS A 204 11.48 0.64 29.42
C LYS A 204 11.43 -0.85 29.10
N ALA A 205 10.73 -1.23 28.03
CA ALA A 205 10.67 -2.62 27.58
C ALA A 205 12.06 -3.15 27.19
N GLU A 206 12.86 -2.35 26.51
CA GLU A 206 14.21 -2.70 26.12
C GLU A 206 15.13 -2.92 27.34
N GLU A 207 15.09 -2.01 28.33
CA GLU A 207 15.85 -2.15 29.57
C GLU A 207 15.45 -3.43 30.34
N ALA A 208 14.13 -3.69 30.45
CA ALA A 208 13.65 -4.90 31.12
C ALA A 208 14.01 -6.16 30.33
N ALA A 209 13.95 -6.13 29.00
CA ALA A 209 14.34 -7.24 28.13
C ALA A 209 15.84 -7.53 28.20
N GLN A 210 16.70 -6.50 28.25
CA GLN A 210 18.12 -6.67 28.44
C GLN A 210 18.42 -7.35 29.78
N LYS A 211 17.81 -6.90 30.87
CA LYS A 211 17.94 -7.55 32.18
C LYS A 211 17.49 -9.02 32.16
N ALA A 212 16.34 -9.28 31.50
CA ALA A 212 15.88 -10.65 31.35
C ALA A 212 16.89 -11.51 30.57
N ASN A 213 17.39 -11.00 29.44
CA ASN A 213 18.41 -11.73 28.66
C ASN A 213 19.71 -11.99 29.44
N GLU A 214 20.18 -11.02 30.21
CA GLU A 214 21.36 -11.17 31.05
C GLU A 214 21.16 -12.28 32.08
N TRP A 215 20.01 -12.34 32.74
CA TRP A 215 19.72 -13.41 33.70
C TRP A 215 19.47 -14.76 33.04
N LYS A 216 18.89 -14.81 31.87
CA LYS A 216 18.74 -16.02 31.06
C LYS A 216 20.12 -16.56 30.64
N GLU A 217 20.99 -15.70 30.17
CA GLU A 217 22.37 -16.04 29.82
C GLU A 217 23.15 -16.55 31.06
N HIS A 218 23.01 -15.86 32.20
CA HIS A 218 23.63 -16.31 33.45
C HIS A 218 23.18 -17.74 33.84
N ALA A 219 21.88 -18.01 33.76
CA ALA A 219 21.34 -19.33 34.03
C ALA A 219 21.86 -20.40 33.05
N TYR A 220 21.87 -20.06 31.73
CA TYR A 220 22.42 -20.93 30.71
C TYR A 220 23.89 -21.27 30.96
N GLN A 221 24.72 -20.29 31.31
CA GLN A 221 26.12 -20.50 31.59
C GLN A 221 26.32 -21.49 32.78
N HIS A 222 25.48 -21.44 33.80
CA HIS A 222 25.54 -22.36 34.93
C HIS A 222 24.94 -23.75 34.65
N ASP A 223 23.98 -23.86 33.69
CA ASP A 223 23.41 -25.16 33.31
C ASP A 223 24.20 -25.86 32.20
N SER A 224 24.45 -25.18 31.07
CA SER A 224 24.99 -25.79 29.86
C SER A 224 26.12 -24.99 29.20
N GLY A 225 26.58 -23.91 29.80
CA GLY A 225 27.54 -22.99 29.20
C GLY A 225 28.86 -23.60 28.85
N SER A 226 29.40 -23.26 27.70
CA SER A 226 30.65 -23.82 27.16
C SER A 226 31.92 -23.25 27.80
N GLN A 227 31.83 -22.19 28.59
CA GLN A 227 32.99 -21.53 29.21
C GLN A 227 33.34 -22.07 30.60
N SER A 228 32.47 -22.85 31.19
CA SER A 228 32.62 -23.39 32.50
C SER A 228 32.78 -24.89 32.42
N SER A 229 34.01 -25.40 32.71
CA SER A 229 34.26 -26.84 32.86
C SER A 229 33.50 -27.47 34.01
N TYR A 230 32.58 -26.80 34.65
CA TYR A 230 31.93 -27.25 35.87
C TYR A 230 30.43 -26.88 35.94
N CYS A 231 29.77 -26.68 34.82
CA CYS A 231 28.32 -26.43 34.78
C CYS A 231 27.50 -27.68 35.20
N MET A 232 26.15 -27.49 35.37
CA MET A 232 25.28 -28.61 35.76
C MET A 232 25.33 -29.76 34.75
N TYR A 233 25.42 -29.50 33.45
CA TYR A 233 25.56 -30.53 32.42
C TYR A 233 26.74 -31.44 32.64
N GLU A 234 27.94 -30.85 32.82
CA GLU A 234 29.16 -31.63 33.04
C GLU A 234 29.18 -32.33 34.40
N ARG A 235 28.67 -31.68 35.45
CA ARG A 235 28.56 -32.29 36.76
C ARG A 235 27.57 -33.44 36.79
N ALA A 236 26.45 -33.33 36.07
CA ALA A 236 25.49 -34.42 35.93
C ALA A 236 26.13 -35.64 35.21
N ALA A 237 26.88 -35.39 34.13
CA ALA A 237 27.60 -36.45 33.44
C ALA A 237 28.65 -37.12 34.37
N HIS A 238 29.51 -36.33 35.03
CA HIS A 238 30.62 -36.84 35.83
C HIS A 238 30.15 -37.49 37.15
N LEU A 239 29.19 -36.91 37.85
CA LEU A 239 28.80 -37.36 39.20
C LEU A 239 27.64 -38.36 39.22
N ALA A 240 26.75 -38.31 38.23
CA ALA A 240 25.58 -39.17 38.14
C ALA A 240 25.62 -40.12 36.93
N GLY A 241 26.60 -40.00 36.02
CA GLY A 241 26.70 -40.81 34.81
C GLY A 241 25.62 -40.47 33.76
N MET A 242 25.05 -39.29 33.80
CA MET A 242 24.02 -38.86 32.87
C MET A 242 24.58 -38.64 31.46
N SER A 243 23.87 -39.10 30.44
CA SER A 243 24.28 -38.95 29.03
C SER A 243 23.10 -39.02 28.09
N GLY A 244 23.27 -38.55 26.83
CA GLY A 244 22.27 -38.62 25.81
C GLY A 244 20.97 -37.89 26.19
N SER A 245 19.82 -38.55 26.04
CA SER A 245 18.51 -37.96 26.34
C SER A 245 18.29 -37.64 27.82
N SER A 246 19.02 -38.30 28.74
CA SER A 246 18.94 -37.97 30.17
C SER A 246 19.71 -36.69 30.53
N ASN A 247 20.65 -36.28 29.69
CA ASN A 247 21.47 -35.08 29.86
C ASN A 247 21.63 -34.33 28.53
N PRO A 248 20.59 -33.67 28.03
CA PRO A 248 20.66 -32.94 26.76
C PRO A 248 21.63 -31.76 26.89
N TYR A 249 22.47 -31.58 25.86
CA TYR A 249 23.37 -30.43 25.74
C TYR A 249 22.70 -29.34 24.89
N PHE A 250 22.84 -28.10 25.29
CA PHE A 250 22.38 -26.92 24.56
C PHE A 250 23.59 -26.06 24.18
N SER A 251 23.74 -25.76 22.90
CA SER A 251 24.89 -25.02 22.37
C SER A 251 24.75 -23.51 22.44
N SER A 252 23.52 -23.00 22.65
CA SER A 252 23.23 -21.56 22.75
C SER A 252 22.08 -21.29 23.73
N VAL A 253 22.06 -20.09 24.26
CA VAL A 253 20.98 -19.58 25.11
C VAL A 253 19.61 -19.59 24.41
N ASP A 254 19.59 -19.46 23.10
CA ASP A 254 18.35 -19.43 22.31
C ASP A 254 17.63 -20.77 22.25
N THR A 255 18.42 -21.86 22.27
CA THR A 255 17.89 -23.23 22.27
C THR A 255 17.65 -23.77 23.69
N TRP A 256 18.15 -23.06 24.72
CA TRP A 256 18.04 -23.42 26.12
C TRP A 256 16.82 -22.76 26.78
N ASN A 257 16.29 -23.43 27.81
CA ASN A 257 15.23 -22.90 28.67
C ASN A 257 15.37 -23.37 30.12
N PHE A 258 14.75 -22.68 31.06
CA PHE A 258 14.77 -22.99 32.46
C PHE A 258 14.21 -24.40 32.79
N GLN A 259 13.26 -24.88 32.02
CA GLN A 259 12.70 -26.23 32.18
C GLN A 259 13.78 -27.33 32.01
N ALA A 260 14.71 -27.11 31.07
CA ALA A 260 15.82 -28.06 30.85
C ALA A 260 16.71 -28.19 32.08
N ALA A 261 17.04 -27.08 32.75
CA ALA A 261 17.83 -27.08 33.97
C ALA A 261 17.11 -27.79 35.13
N LEU A 262 15.80 -27.53 35.29
CA LEU A 262 14.98 -28.19 36.31
C LEU A 262 14.92 -29.72 36.11
N LEU A 263 14.62 -30.15 34.88
CA LEU A 263 14.58 -31.57 34.52
C LEU A 263 15.93 -32.26 34.72
N ARG A 264 17.01 -31.57 34.41
CA ARG A 264 18.37 -32.07 34.68
C ARG A 264 18.60 -32.30 36.19
N ALA A 265 18.20 -31.32 37.00
CA ALA A 265 18.32 -31.44 38.45
C ALA A 265 17.48 -32.59 39.02
N GLN A 266 16.22 -32.73 38.59
CA GLN A 266 15.34 -33.82 38.99
C GLN A 266 15.94 -35.19 38.62
N THR A 267 16.44 -35.34 37.41
CA THR A 267 17.08 -36.57 36.92
C THR A 267 18.39 -36.86 37.67
N TYR A 268 19.20 -35.84 37.91
CA TYR A 268 20.45 -35.93 38.63
C TYR A 268 20.23 -36.51 40.03
N TYR A 269 19.33 -35.94 40.82
CA TYR A 269 19.12 -36.43 42.20
C TYR A 269 18.48 -37.80 42.25
N LYS A 270 17.60 -38.19 41.33
CA LYS A 270 17.07 -39.55 41.18
C LYS A 270 18.18 -40.56 40.94
N LEU A 271 19.09 -40.31 40.03
CA LEU A 271 20.22 -41.18 39.74
C LEU A 271 21.24 -41.20 40.89
N ARG A 272 21.49 -40.06 41.55
CA ARG A 272 22.36 -40.02 42.74
C ARG A 272 21.80 -40.86 43.88
N LEU A 273 20.51 -40.82 44.13
CA LEU A 273 19.81 -41.62 45.11
C LEU A 273 19.91 -43.13 44.80
N GLU A 274 19.64 -43.50 43.54
CA GLU A 274 19.66 -44.88 43.06
C GLU A 274 21.07 -45.49 43.12
N ASN A 275 22.09 -44.72 42.79
CA ASN A 275 23.47 -45.18 42.65
C ASN A 275 24.32 -44.98 43.90
N GLU A 276 23.77 -44.31 44.95
CA GLU A 276 24.55 -44.07 46.16
C GLU A 276 24.91 -45.41 46.90
N ARG A 277 26.18 -45.72 47.01
CA ARG A 277 26.70 -46.85 47.65
C ARG A 277 27.98 -46.45 48.44
N PRO A 278 28.27 -47.08 49.59
CA PRO A 278 29.53 -46.81 50.28
C PRO A 278 30.72 -47.28 49.44
N LYS A 279 31.74 -46.46 49.38
CA LYS A 279 32.96 -46.74 48.61
C LYS A 279 33.90 -47.69 49.31
N GLY A 280 33.64 -48.00 50.58
CA GLY A 280 34.43 -48.89 51.41
C GLY A 280 33.64 -49.41 52.59
N SER A 281 34.31 -50.34 53.38
CA SER A 281 33.72 -50.98 54.58
C SER A 281 33.95 -50.19 55.87
N SER A 282 34.64 -49.04 55.82
CA SER A 282 34.87 -48.21 57.00
C SER A 282 33.57 -47.61 57.54
N VAL A 283 33.54 -47.47 58.90
CA VAL A 283 32.34 -46.84 59.55
C VAL A 283 32.05 -45.45 59.02
N ASP A 284 33.09 -44.65 58.71
CA ASP A 284 32.95 -43.30 58.19
C ASP A 284 32.40 -43.34 56.79
N GLU A 285 32.83 -44.24 55.90
CA GLU A 285 32.27 -44.36 54.54
C GLU A 285 30.82 -44.82 54.51
N GLN A 286 30.47 -45.81 55.35
CA GLN A 286 29.11 -46.30 55.53
C GLN A 286 28.20 -45.22 56.10
N SER A 287 28.68 -44.45 57.10
CA SER A 287 27.95 -43.31 57.65
C SER A 287 27.71 -42.25 56.65
N ASN A 288 28.73 -41.79 55.92
CA ASN A 288 28.66 -40.75 54.93
C ASN A 288 27.75 -41.15 53.76
N SER A 289 27.80 -42.39 53.28
CA SER A 289 26.94 -42.92 52.27
C SER A 289 25.45 -42.92 52.72
N ALA A 290 25.16 -43.34 53.93
CA ALA A 290 23.81 -43.32 54.48
C ALA A 290 23.29 -41.93 54.62
N LEU A 291 24.06 -40.92 55.01
CA LEU A 291 23.69 -39.53 55.10
C LEU A 291 23.50 -38.92 53.72
N ARG A 292 24.39 -39.19 52.75
CA ARG A 292 24.19 -38.74 51.33
C ARG A 292 22.91 -39.32 50.74
N LYS A 293 22.61 -40.59 50.98
CA LYS A 293 21.38 -41.23 50.51
C LYS A 293 20.13 -40.51 51.04
N ARG A 294 20.13 -40.10 52.31
CA ARG A 294 19.02 -39.32 52.91
C ARG A 294 18.94 -37.93 52.32
N PHE A 295 20.06 -37.27 52.12
CA PHE A 295 20.10 -35.98 51.47
C PHE A 295 19.56 -36.03 50.03
N TYR A 296 19.96 -37.04 49.24
CA TYR A 296 19.44 -37.21 47.88
C TYR A 296 17.95 -37.55 47.87
N ALA A 297 17.45 -38.35 48.82
CA ALA A 297 16.01 -38.59 48.94
C ALA A 297 15.21 -37.32 49.26
N TYR A 298 15.76 -36.49 50.14
CA TYR A 298 15.21 -35.16 50.37
C TYR A 298 15.28 -34.28 49.13
N ALA A 299 16.41 -34.21 48.44
CA ALA A 299 16.60 -33.39 47.25
C ALA A 299 15.65 -33.80 46.11
N VAL A 300 15.45 -35.11 45.88
CA VAL A 300 14.45 -35.59 44.89
C VAL A 300 13.08 -35.03 45.22
N LYS A 301 12.63 -35.19 46.47
CA LYS A 301 11.30 -34.69 46.87
C LYS A 301 11.16 -33.17 46.68
N THR A 302 12.19 -32.44 47.12
CA THR A 302 12.21 -30.98 47.10
C THR A 302 12.25 -30.43 45.67
N VAL A 303 13.15 -30.99 44.80
CA VAL A 303 13.30 -30.51 43.43
C VAL A 303 12.13 -30.96 42.53
N ASP A 304 11.44 -32.08 42.82
CA ASP A 304 10.22 -32.49 42.14
C ASP A 304 9.03 -31.57 42.43
N GLU A 305 9.04 -30.73 43.47
CA GLU A 305 8.07 -29.69 43.74
C GLU A 305 8.28 -28.44 42.85
N GLY A 306 9.43 -28.36 42.16
CA GLY A 306 9.75 -27.26 41.25
C GLY A 306 8.92 -27.30 39.96
N TYR A 307 8.69 -26.12 39.39
CA TYR A 307 8.02 -25.99 38.09
C TYR A 307 8.60 -24.82 37.32
N VAL A 308 8.41 -24.88 36.00
CA VAL A 308 8.62 -23.77 35.04
C VAL A 308 7.45 -23.72 34.09
N HIS A 309 6.82 -22.56 34.01
CA HIS A 309 5.78 -22.23 33.03
C HIS A 309 6.24 -21.01 32.27
N GLU A 310 6.60 -21.20 31.02
CA GLU A 310 7.02 -20.13 30.11
C GLU A 310 6.09 -20.07 28.90
N THR A 311 5.54 -18.90 28.66
CA THR A 311 4.76 -18.57 27.47
C THR A 311 5.35 -17.31 26.86
N GLU A 312 4.86 -16.94 25.69
CA GLU A 312 5.28 -15.72 25.01
C GLU A 312 5.11 -14.47 25.88
N ASN A 313 4.03 -14.42 26.69
CA ASN A 313 3.63 -13.24 27.46
C ASN A 313 3.73 -13.44 28.98
N SER A 314 4.32 -14.53 29.46
CA SER A 314 4.46 -14.77 30.91
C SER A 314 5.53 -15.80 31.21
N PHE A 315 6.19 -15.60 32.33
CA PHE A 315 7.12 -16.55 32.92
C PHE A 315 6.79 -16.74 34.39
N ALA A 316 6.71 -17.99 34.84
CA ALA A 316 6.56 -18.34 36.24
C ALA A 316 7.40 -19.60 36.54
N ALA A 317 8.30 -19.51 37.47
CA ALA A 317 9.14 -20.62 37.85
C ALA A 317 9.35 -20.70 39.35
N SER A 318 9.48 -21.92 39.82
CA SER A 318 9.91 -22.23 41.19
C SER A 318 11.05 -23.23 41.15
N PHE A 319 12.22 -22.82 41.63
CA PHE A 319 13.38 -23.65 41.85
C PHE A 319 13.58 -23.78 43.35
N PRO A 320 13.11 -24.87 43.99
CA PRO A 320 13.25 -25.04 45.42
C PRO A 320 14.74 -25.17 45.81
N LEU A 321 15.19 -24.33 46.73
CA LEU A 321 16.58 -24.30 47.17
C LEU A 321 16.89 -25.46 48.11
N LEU A 322 18.10 -26.03 47.98
CA LEU A 322 18.61 -27.03 48.86
C LEU A 322 19.48 -26.38 49.95
N PRO A 323 19.50 -26.92 51.20
CA PRO A 323 20.25 -26.32 52.29
C PRO A 323 21.77 -26.34 52.05
N LYS A 324 22.45 -25.24 52.34
CA LYS A 324 23.88 -25.00 52.10
C LYS A 324 24.74 -25.23 53.32
N ASN A 325 24.12 -25.31 54.49
CA ASN A 325 24.84 -25.43 55.79
C ASN A 325 23.92 -26.07 56.84
N THR A 326 24.46 -26.23 58.07
CA THR A 326 23.76 -26.85 59.18
C THR A 326 22.54 -26.01 59.62
N ASP A 327 22.61 -24.69 59.54
CA ASP A 327 21.53 -23.83 60.01
C ASP A 327 20.33 -23.84 59.02
N GLU A 328 20.62 -23.82 57.73
CA GLU A 328 19.57 -24.00 56.69
C GLU A 328 19.00 -25.42 56.74
N MET A 329 19.81 -26.45 56.96
CA MET A 329 19.36 -27.82 57.14
C MET A 329 18.38 -27.94 58.32
N ARG A 330 18.59 -27.20 59.41
CA ARG A 330 17.65 -27.14 60.55
C ARG A 330 16.26 -26.63 60.21
N LEU A 331 16.10 -25.92 59.12
CA LEU A 331 14.80 -25.42 58.62
C LEU A 331 14.09 -26.44 57.74
N THR A 332 14.69 -27.58 57.42
CA THR A 332 14.16 -28.59 56.51
C THR A 332 13.63 -29.84 57.23
N SER A 333 12.94 -30.70 56.46
CA SER A 333 12.50 -32.01 56.97
C SER A 333 13.67 -32.93 57.35
N LEU A 334 14.86 -32.74 56.78
CA LEU A 334 16.06 -33.48 57.20
C LEU A 334 16.34 -33.38 58.70
N TYR A 335 15.99 -32.26 59.32
CA TYR A 335 16.15 -32.00 60.75
C TYR A 335 15.07 -32.63 61.61
N THR A 336 13.84 -32.64 61.10
CA THR A 336 12.64 -33.02 61.85
C THR A 336 12.18 -34.45 61.62
N ASP A 337 12.62 -35.10 60.54
CA ASP A 337 12.18 -36.45 60.19
C ASP A 337 12.71 -37.48 61.20
N VAL A 338 11.82 -38.32 61.71
CA VAL A 338 12.09 -39.36 62.69
C VAL A 338 12.51 -40.65 61.98
N VAL A 339 13.72 -40.66 61.38
CA VAL A 339 14.21 -41.72 60.49
C VAL A 339 15.58 -42.32 60.88
N TYR A 340 16.23 -41.73 61.84
CA TYR A 340 17.57 -42.19 62.28
C TYR A 340 17.47 -43.27 63.31
N PRO A 341 18.25 -44.41 63.24
CA PRO A 341 18.24 -45.44 64.21
C PRO A 341 18.64 -44.84 65.55
N LYS A 342 17.90 -45.22 66.62
CA LYS A 342 18.07 -44.75 67.97
C LYS A 342 18.35 -45.97 68.90
N THR A 343 19.34 -45.88 69.69
CA THR A 343 19.60 -46.84 70.77
C THR A 343 19.56 -46.16 72.12
N GLN A 344 19.43 -46.99 73.20
CA GLN A 344 19.49 -46.53 74.55
C GLN A 344 20.56 -47.35 75.35
N ASN A 345 21.43 -46.67 76.08
CA ASN A 345 22.44 -47.33 76.88
C ASN A 345 21.85 -47.67 78.26
N GLU A 346 22.65 -48.40 79.10
CA GLU A 346 22.24 -48.79 80.45
C GLU A 346 21.92 -47.61 81.39
N GLN A 347 22.51 -46.45 81.12
CA GLN A 347 22.23 -45.20 81.87
C GLN A 347 20.96 -44.46 81.40
N GLY A 348 20.22 -45.01 80.44
CA GLY A 348 19.00 -44.40 79.92
C GLY A 348 19.25 -43.29 78.88
N LEU A 349 20.49 -43.02 78.51
CA LEU A 349 20.80 -42.02 77.51
C LEU A 349 20.61 -42.58 76.08
N PHE A 350 20.09 -41.71 75.19
CA PHE A 350 19.84 -42.05 73.82
C PHE A 350 21.04 -41.72 72.89
N THR A 351 21.24 -42.55 71.88
CA THR A 351 22.24 -42.33 70.84
C THR A 351 21.57 -42.45 69.47
N LEU A 352 21.76 -41.47 68.59
CA LEU A 352 21.40 -41.61 67.20
C LEU A 352 22.53 -42.08 66.34
N HIS A 353 22.20 -42.88 65.36
CA HIS A 353 23.15 -43.44 64.39
C HIS A 353 22.84 -43.08 62.99
N ALA A 354 23.84 -42.90 62.13
CA ALA A 354 23.68 -42.57 60.75
C ALA A 354 22.96 -43.66 59.92
N TRP A 355 23.17 -44.96 60.30
CA TRP A 355 22.59 -46.14 59.66
C TRP A 355 22.47 -47.35 60.68
N ASN A 356 21.63 -48.32 60.30
CA ASN A 356 21.32 -49.48 61.14
C ASN A 356 22.57 -50.44 61.42
N GLY A 357 23.52 -50.45 60.51
CA GLY A 357 24.71 -51.31 60.61
C GLY A 357 25.84 -50.65 61.37
N CYS A 358 25.66 -49.50 62.02
CA CYS A 358 26.67 -48.89 62.84
C CYS A 358 27.05 -49.83 64.03
N PRO A 359 28.32 -50.07 64.32
CA PRO A 359 28.74 -50.93 65.46
C PRO A 359 28.09 -50.47 66.78
N GLY A 360 27.91 -49.21 67.00
CA GLY A 360 27.22 -48.71 68.19
C GLY A 360 25.69 -48.94 68.15
N CYS A 361 25.09 -49.12 66.98
CA CYS A 361 23.68 -49.46 66.83
C CYS A 361 23.43 -50.97 67.04
N ILE A 362 24.31 -51.81 66.52
CA ILE A 362 24.20 -53.29 66.62
C ILE A 362 24.43 -53.81 68.05
N ASN A 363 25.28 -53.15 68.77
CA ASN A 363 25.74 -53.61 70.13
C ASN A 363 24.95 -53.00 71.31
N GLN A 364 23.89 -52.23 70.99
CA GLN A 364 23.03 -51.57 71.99
C GLN A 364 21.56 -51.90 71.80
N THR A 365 20.75 -51.69 72.85
CA THR A 365 19.29 -51.90 72.75
C THR A 365 18.61 -50.87 71.83
N SER A 366 17.94 -51.40 70.84
CA SER A 366 17.16 -50.50 69.92
C SER A 366 16.04 -49.80 70.67
N ALA A 367 15.97 -48.47 70.51
CA ALA A 367 14.91 -47.58 71.05
C ALA A 367 14.09 -47.01 69.96
N GLY A 368 14.06 -47.63 68.75
CA GLY A 368 13.30 -47.19 67.58
C GLY A 368 14.02 -46.18 66.71
N THR A 369 13.38 -45.16 66.29
CA THR A 369 13.95 -44.07 65.44
C THR A 369 13.85 -42.75 66.17
N GLY A 370 14.69 -41.79 65.79
CA GLY A 370 14.66 -40.40 66.28
C GLY A 370 14.99 -39.40 65.17
N SER A 371 14.86 -38.15 65.51
CA SER A 371 15.20 -37.03 64.62
C SER A 371 16.49 -36.33 65.02
N ILE A 372 17.13 -35.61 64.08
CA ILE A 372 18.24 -34.72 64.41
C ILE A 372 17.84 -33.68 65.41
N ARG A 373 16.59 -33.18 65.33
CA ARG A 373 16.00 -32.20 66.25
C ARG A 373 15.96 -32.69 67.66
N ASP A 374 15.59 -33.99 67.88
CA ASP A 374 15.56 -34.58 69.20
C ASP A 374 16.96 -34.63 69.76
N MET A 375 17.97 -35.07 69.02
CA MET A 375 19.36 -35.09 69.41
C MET A 375 19.93 -33.70 69.70
N ASP A 376 19.56 -32.66 68.93
CA ASP A 376 20.06 -31.28 69.08
C ASP A 376 19.49 -30.54 70.28
N ARG A 377 18.26 -30.88 70.68
CA ARG A 377 17.52 -30.17 71.72
C ARG A 377 17.41 -30.91 73.06
N ASN A 378 17.65 -32.21 73.09
CA ASN A 378 17.44 -33.00 74.29
C ASN A 378 18.78 -33.42 74.86
N PRO A 379 19.17 -33.00 76.06
CA PRO A 379 20.44 -33.33 76.69
C PRO A 379 20.61 -34.82 77.04
N ALA A 380 19.52 -35.61 76.97
CA ALA A 380 19.60 -37.06 77.12
C ALA A 380 20.25 -37.82 75.94
N TYR A 381 20.62 -37.08 74.86
CA TYR A 381 21.30 -37.67 73.69
C TYR A 381 22.80 -37.50 73.80
N VAL A 382 23.53 -38.59 73.52
CA VAL A 382 24.99 -38.64 73.46
C VAL A 382 25.42 -38.99 72.03
N THR A 383 26.60 -38.49 71.61
CA THR A 383 27.17 -38.78 70.29
C THR A 383 27.68 -40.21 70.23
N CYS A 384 27.39 -40.95 69.17
CA CYS A 384 27.91 -42.30 68.96
C CYS A 384 29.47 -42.27 68.77
N PRO A 385 30.27 -43.08 69.55
CA PRO A 385 31.69 -43.05 69.40
C PRO A 385 32.18 -43.65 68.09
N TYR A 386 31.37 -44.45 67.40
CA TYR A 386 31.71 -45.09 66.12
C TYR A 386 31.38 -44.22 64.91
N CYS A 387 30.12 -43.90 64.69
CA CYS A 387 29.71 -43.11 63.48
C CYS A 387 29.83 -41.62 63.72
N LYS A 388 30.02 -41.14 64.94
CA LYS A 388 30.20 -39.75 65.33
C LYS A 388 29.07 -38.85 64.77
N PHE A 389 27.86 -39.43 64.60
CA PHE A 389 26.71 -38.71 64.02
C PHE A 389 26.31 -37.53 64.90
N ALA A 390 26.25 -36.39 64.33
CA ALA A 390 25.90 -35.12 64.95
C ALA A 390 25.08 -34.28 64.00
N PRO A 391 24.34 -33.24 64.47
CA PRO A 391 23.59 -32.32 63.54
C PRO A 391 24.49 -31.78 62.46
N SER A 392 25.71 -31.41 62.74
CA SER A 392 26.69 -30.93 61.75
C SER A 392 27.07 -31.97 60.68
N SER A 393 26.88 -33.26 60.94
CA SER A 393 27.22 -34.34 59.98
C SER A 393 26.32 -34.25 58.73
N MET A 394 25.00 -34.02 58.92
CA MET A 394 24.07 -33.78 57.83
C MET A 394 24.30 -32.41 57.18
N GLY A 395 24.59 -31.39 57.97
CA GLY A 395 24.93 -30.04 57.44
C GLY A 395 26.20 -30.06 56.58
N LYS A 396 27.17 -30.85 56.88
CA LYS A 396 28.38 -31.08 56.06
C LYS A 396 28.06 -31.78 54.74
N VAL A 397 27.11 -32.72 54.71
CA VAL A 397 26.64 -33.37 53.49
C VAL A 397 25.92 -32.35 52.62
N ALA A 398 25.07 -31.54 53.20
CA ALA A 398 24.40 -30.46 52.50
C ALA A 398 25.37 -29.42 51.94
N ALA A 399 26.43 -29.08 52.70
CA ALA A 399 27.42 -28.09 52.28
C ALA A 399 28.45 -28.63 51.27
N ALA A 400 28.59 -29.95 51.11
CA ALA A 400 29.71 -30.56 50.39
C ALA A 400 29.82 -30.18 48.90
N SER A 401 28.71 -29.82 48.25
CA SER A 401 28.73 -29.37 46.86
C SER A 401 28.14 -27.97 46.65
N SER A 402 27.41 -27.43 47.62
CA SER A 402 26.78 -26.11 47.48
C SER A 402 27.73 -24.92 47.68
N ASN A 403 28.81 -25.10 48.44
CA ASN A 403 29.82 -24.07 48.70
C ASN A 403 31.08 -24.19 47.82
N ILE A 404 31.12 -25.17 46.94
CA ILE A 404 32.23 -25.36 45.99
C ILE A 404 31.73 -24.88 44.64
N GLU A 405 32.35 -23.83 44.07
CA GLU A 405 31.97 -23.21 42.79
C GLU A 405 31.88 -24.19 41.62
N ASN A 406 32.48 -25.36 41.72
CA ASN A 406 32.40 -26.42 40.73
C ASN A 406 31.45 -27.57 41.11
N GLY A 407 30.59 -27.39 42.11
CA GLY A 407 29.60 -28.38 42.56
C GLY A 407 28.28 -28.26 41.79
N PHE A 408 27.54 -29.37 41.64
CA PHE A 408 26.25 -29.37 40.99
C PHE A 408 25.24 -28.43 41.71
N GLU A 409 25.20 -28.50 43.04
CA GLU A 409 24.31 -27.72 43.90
C GLU A 409 24.62 -26.22 43.84
N TYR A 410 25.88 -25.83 43.69
CA TYR A 410 26.28 -24.45 43.47
C TYR A 410 25.64 -23.89 42.18
N HIS A 411 25.85 -24.58 41.08
CA HIS A 411 25.29 -24.16 39.78
C HIS A 411 23.77 -24.21 39.77
N TYR A 412 23.13 -25.20 40.39
CA TYR A 412 21.69 -25.26 40.55
C TYR A 412 21.14 -24.02 41.31
N ASN A 413 21.82 -23.63 42.40
CA ASN A 413 21.42 -22.44 43.15
C ASN A 413 21.60 -21.15 42.35
N GLU A 414 22.62 -21.05 41.50
CA GLU A 414 22.80 -19.90 40.57
C GLU A 414 21.71 -19.87 39.51
N VAL A 415 21.31 -21.01 38.95
CA VAL A 415 20.16 -21.10 38.04
C VAL A 415 18.86 -20.70 38.76
N ALA A 416 18.65 -21.16 40.00
CA ALA A 416 17.47 -20.80 40.81
C ALA A 416 17.40 -19.29 41.08
N ARG A 417 18.55 -18.67 41.41
CA ARG A 417 18.65 -17.22 41.61
C ARG A 417 18.35 -16.48 40.31
N ALA A 418 18.95 -16.92 39.21
CA ALA A 418 18.73 -16.32 37.90
C ALA A 418 17.29 -16.44 37.45
N ALA A 419 16.61 -17.56 37.73
CA ALA A 419 15.20 -17.74 37.44
C ALA A 419 14.33 -16.74 38.18
N ALA A 420 14.62 -16.45 39.45
CA ALA A 420 13.89 -15.46 40.25
C ALA A 420 14.10 -14.02 39.73
N GLU A 421 15.31 -13.68 39.33
CA GLU A 421 15.60 -12.34 38.74
C GLU A 421 15.05 -12.20 37.33
N TYR A 422 15.10 -13.27 36.52
CA TYR A 422 14.46 -13.34 35.23
C TYR A 422 12.93 -13.14 35.35
N GLN A 423 12.30 -13.80 36.34
CA GLN A 423 10.88 -13.60 36.65
C GLN A 423 10.55 -12.12 36.89
N LYS A 424 11.33 -11.44 37.73
CA LYS A 424 11.12 -10.02 38.01
C LYS A 424 11.24 -9.15 36.75
N ALA A 425 12.28 -9.43 35.95
CA ALA A 425 12.48 -8.70 34.70
C ALA A 425 11.33 -8.95 33.72
N ARG A 426 10.78 -10.17 33.64
CA ARG A 426 9.60 -10.49 32.82
C ARG A 426 8.33 -9.87 33.36
N ASP A 427 8.14 -9.81 34.68
CA ASP A 427 7.00 -9.15 35.33
C ASP A 427 6.99 -7.62 35.04
N GLU A 428 8.15 -7.00 34.80
CA GLU A 428 8.28 -5.63 34.34
C GLU A 428 8.06 -5.50 32.82
N LEU A 429 8.61 -6.42 32.01
CA LEU A 429 8.59 -6.40 30.56
C LEU A 429 7.20 -6.69 29.98
N ASP A 430 6.54 -7.75 30.46
CA ASP A 430 5.34 -8.30 29.83
C ASP A 430 4.16 -7.28 29.78
N PRO A 431 3.83 -6.55 30.87
CA PRO A 431 2.76 -5.55 30.82
C PRO A 431 3.11 -4.35 29.93
N VAL A 432 4.39 -3.94 29.90
CA VAL A 432 4.86 -2.84 29.06
C VAL A 432 4.82 -3.23 27.59
N SER A 433 5.30 -4.44 27.27
CA SER A 433 5.26 -4.97 25.90
C SER A 433 3.82 -5.09 25.39
N LYS A 434 2.90 -5.57 26.23
CA LYS A 434 1.47 -5.63 25.90
C LYS A 434 0.92 -4.25 25.61
N LYS A 435 1.21 -3.27 26.46
CA LYS A 435 0.73 -1.90 26.28
C LYS A 435 1.24 -1.29 24.95
N ILE A 436 2.49 -1.54 24.59
CA ILE A 436 3.06 -1.07 23.31
C ILE A 436 2.35 -1.74 22.13
N LYS A 437 2.14 -3.07 22.22
CA LYS A 437 1.43 -3.82 21.18
C LYS A 437 -0.02 -3.31 21.00
N ASP A 438 -0.71 -3.04 22.07
CA ASP A 438 -2.07 -2.49 22.05
C ASP A 438 -2.05 -1.08 21.40
N LEU A 439 -1.20 -0.16 21.88
CA LEU A 439 -1.11 1.20 21.35
C LEU A 439 -0.68 1.25 19.88
N ALA A 440 0.36 0.52 19.51
CA ALA A 440 0.83 0.49 18.12
C ALA A 440 -0.18 -0.21 17.21
N GLY A 441 -0.84 -1.27 17.70
CA GLY A 441 -1.93 -1.95 17.00
C GLY A 441 -3.09 -1.02 16.68
N ASP A 442 -3.58 -0.27 17.68
CA ASP A 442 -4.66 0.72 17.51
C ASP A 442 -4.27 1.81 16.49
N LEU A 443 -2.99 2.24 16.51
CA LEU A 443 -2.48 3.21 15.54
C LEU A 443 -2.43 2.64 14.13
N PHE A 444 -1.98 1.40 13.95
CA PHE A 444 -1.99 0.74 12.66
C PHE A 444 -3.43 0.56 12.15
N ASP A 445 -4.36 0.14 13.00
CA ASP A 445 -5.77 -0.02 12.62
C ASP A 445 -6.39 1.30 12.16
N ALA A 446 -6.21 2.38 12.93
CA ALA A 446 -6.70 3.71 12.56
C ALA A 446 -6.09 4.21 11.25
N LEU A 447 -4.79 4.00 11.06
CA LEU A 447 -4.06 4.35 9.86
C LEU A 447 -4.62 3.63 8.63
N PHE A 448 -4.78 2.31 8.73
CA PHE A 448 -5.29 1.49 7.64
C PHE A 448 -6.73 1.77 7.29
N GLU A 449 -7.58 2.01 8.30
CA GLU A 449 -8.96 2.42 8.06
C GLU A 449 -9.03 3.74 7.28
N GLY A 450 -8.20 4.74 7.65
CA GLY A 450 -8.11 6.01 6.97
C GLY A 450 -7.65 5.89 5.51
N VAL A 451 -6.64 5.06 5.27
CA VAL A 451 -6.11 4.87 3.90
C VAL A 451 -7.00 3.97 3.07
N SER A 452 -7.60 2.93 3.63
CA SER A 452 -8.54 2.07 2.92
C SER A 452 -9.74 2.89 2.40
N GLU A 453 -10.24 3.84 3.18
CA GLU A 453 -11.27 4.76 2.71
C GLU A 453 -10.77 5.63 1.55
N ALA A 454 -9.58 6.21 1.66
CA ALA A 454 -8.96 7.01 0.60
C ALA A 454 -8.64 6.19 -0.66
N CYS A 455 -8.28 4.91 -0.51
CA CYS A 455 -7.98 4.02 -1.63
C CYS A 455 -9.23 3.45 -2.32
N SER A 456 -10.36 3.38 -1.63
CA SER A 456 -11.62 2.86 -2.17
C SER A 456 -12.32 3.83 -3.11
N LYS A 457 -12.02 5.12 -3.00
CA LYS A 457 -12.62 6.20 -3.79
C LYS A 457 -11.57 6.82 -4.70
N ARG A 458 -12.00 7.22 -5.89
CA ARG A 458 -11.17 7.89 -6.91
C ARG A 458 -11.75 9.25 -7.24
N ILE A 459 -10.94 10.12 -7.82
CA ILE A 459 -11.43 11.38 -8.38
C ILE A 459 -12.29 11.03 -9.59
N GLU A 460 -13.60 11.10 -9.41
CA GLU A 460 -14.58 10.82 -10.46
C GLU A 460 -15.17 12.13 -11.01
N ILE A 461 -14.55 12.65 -12.07
CA ILE A 461 -15.04 13.80 -12.82
C ILE A 461 -15.22 13.37 -14.26
N LEU A 462 -16.48 13.32 -14.70
CA LEU A 462 -16.80 13.06 -16.08
C LEU A 462 -16.92 14.40 -16.84
N PRO A 463 -16.10 14.61 -17.88
CA PRO A 463 -16.14 15.84 -18.65
C PRO A 463 -17.40 15.94 -19.50
N PRO A 464 -17.80 17.16 -19.92
CA PRO A 464 -18.62 17.34 -21.10
C PRO A 464 -18.01 16.56 -22.27
N GLY A 465 -18.85 15.99 -23.13
CA GLY A 465 -18.36 15.23 -24.27
C GLY A 465 -17.94 13.79 -23.97
N HIS A 466 -18.13 13.26 -22.75
CA HIS A 466 -17.72 11.90 -22.46
C HIS A 466 -18.46 10.82 -23.27
N TRP A 467 -19.53 11.14 -23.99
CA TRP A 467 -20.16 10.27 -24.98
C TRP A 467 -19.70 10.59 -26.39
N GLY A 468 -19.21 11.83 -26.65
CA GLY A 468 -18.65 12.23 -27.92
C GLY A 468 -18.86 13.70 -28.25
N ALA A 469 -18.25 14.11 -29.36
CA ALA A 469 -18.40 15.41 -29.94
C ALA A 469 -19.15 15.34 -31.30
N ILE A 470 -19.97 16.34 -31.59
CA ILE A 470 -20.67 16.47 -32.86
C ILE A 470 -20.27 17.80 -33.51
N ALA A 471 -19.71 17.73 -34.72
CA ALA A 471 -19.32 18.90 -35.51
C ALA A 471 -20.26 19.09 -36.67
N LEU A 472 -20.79 20.30 -36.82
CA LEU A 472 -21.53 20.76 -38.02
C LEU A 472 -20.66 21.80 -38.70
N VAL A 473 -20.21 21.51 -39.93
CA VAL A 473 -19.37 22.40 -40.72
C VAL A 473 -20.13 22.83 -42.00
N VAL A 474 -20.00 24.10 -42.33
CA VAL A 474 -20.65 24.73 -43.49
C VAL A 474 -19.55 25.38 -44.32
N ASP A 475 -19.56 25.15 -45.63
CA ASP A 475 -18.77 25.92 -46.58
C ASP A 475 -19.57 27.11 -47.08
N THR A 476 -19.08 28.32 -46.81
CA THR A 476 -19.73 29.60 -47.20
C THR A 476 -19.07 30.22 -48.41
N ALA A 477 -18.08 29.57 -49.05
CA ALA A 477 -17.45 30.06 -50.25
C ALA A 477 -18.44 30.05 -51.41
N SER A 478 -18.39 31.10 -52.24
CA SER A 478 -19.24 31.18 -53.45
C SER A 478 -18.77 30.15 -54.48
N PRO A 479 -19.67 29.31 -55.01
CA PRO A 479 -19.33 28.32 -56.03
C PRO A 479 -18.76 28.93 -57.30
N ALA A 480 -18.97 30.21 -57.59
CA ALA A 480 -18.49 30.92 -58.75
C ALA A 480 -16.95 31.01 -58.86
N SER A 481 -16.22 30.78 -57.73
CA SER A 481 -14.78 30.87 -57.70
C SER A 481 -14.03 29.59 -58.17
N HIS A 482 -14.73 28.48 -58.31
CA HIS A 482 -14.09 27.17 -58.55
C HIS A 482 -13.95 26.79 -60.03
N PHE A 483 -14.76 27.36 -60.91
CA PHE A 483 -14.64 27.15 -62.39
C PHE A 483 -14.94 28.44 -63.15
N PRO A 484 -13.96 29.21 -63.55
CA PRO A 484 -14.13 30.22 -64.57
C PRO A 484 -14.37 29.52 -65.91
N SER A 485 -15.59 29.15 -66.20
CA SER A 485 -15.93 28.56 -67.49
C SER A 485 -16.69 29.65 -68.36
N LEU A 486 -16.16 29.81 -69.51
CA LEU A 486 -16.76 30.66 -70.57
C LEU A 486 -18.21 30.21 -70.99
N PHE A 487 -18.65 29.05 -70.47
CA PHE A 487 -19.92 28.41 -70.84
C PHE A 487 -20.97 28.38 -69.68
N VAL A 488 -20.62 28.85 -68.50
CA VAL A 488 -21.54 28.95 -67.33
C VAL A 488 -21.74 30.44 -67.11
N THR A 489 -22.86 31.02 -67.66
CA THR A 489 -23.25 32.34 -67.29
C THR A 489 -23.66 32.38 -65.83
N SER A 490 -23.22 33.40 -65.12
CA SER A 490 -23.43 33.62 -63.69
C SER A 490 -24.87 34.09 -63.37
N ASP A 491 -25.86 33.60 -64.11
CA ASP A 491 -27.27 33.96 -63.93
C ASP A 491 -27.89 33.12 -62.79
N GLY A 492 -27.35 33.12 -61.61
CA GLY A 492 -28.03 32.81 -60.33
C GLY A 492 -28.90 31.55 -60.20
N THR A 493 -29.11 30.79 -61.25
CA THR A 493 -30.09 29.68 -61.30
C THR A 493 -29.48 28.29 -61.22
N GLY A 494 -28.16 28.20 -61.06
CA GLY A 494 -27.44 26.94 -60.95
C GLY A 494 -26.50 26.84 -59.75
N GLU A 495 -26.62 27.73 -58.77
CA GLU A 495 -25.77 27.72 -57.60
C GLU A 495 -26.03 26.49 -56.77
N LEU A 496 -24.98 25.67 -56.60
CA LEU A 496 -24.93 24.71 -55.53
C LEU A 496 -25.04 25.48 -54.22
N GLY A 497 -26.17 25.34 -53.51
CA GLY A 497 -26.40 26.04 -52.27
C GLY A 497 -25.32 25.73 -51.21
N VAL A 498 -25.33 26.47 -50.11
CA VAL A 498 -24.47 26.24 -48.95
C VAL A 498 -24.40 24.75 -48.60
N ARG A 499 -23.18 24.22 -48.48
CA ARG A 499 -22.94 22.82 -48.20
C ARG A 499 -22.60 22.67 -46.74
N ALA A 500 -23.22 21.69 -46.11
CA ALA A 500 -22.97 21.36 -44.72
C ALA A 500 -22.67 19.88 -44.57
N ALA A 501 -21.75 19.57 -43.71
CA ALA A 501 -21.45 18.21 -43.26
C ALA A 501 -21.58 18.11 -41.77
N LEU A 502 -22.04 16.94 -41.33
CA LEU A 502 -22.15 16.59 -39.93
C LEU A 502 -21.18 15.42 -39.67
N SER A 503 -20.33 15.57 -38.68
CA SER A 503 -19.45 14.53 -38.22
C SER A 503 -19.53 14.35 -36.73
N SER A 504 -19.17 13.18 -36.23
CA SER A 504 -19.12 12.87 -34.80
C SER A 504 -17.94 12.02 -34.45
N SER A 505 -17.39 12.25 -33.27
CA SER A 505 -16.29 11.50 -32.71
C SER A 505 -16.59 11.08 -31.27
N THR A 506 -15.94 10.03 -30.79
CA THR A 506 -15.96 9.59 -29.41
C THR A 506 -14.58 9.11 -28.99
N LEU A 507 -14.34 9.02 -27.69
CA LEU A 507 -13.10 8.47 -27.15
C LEU A 507 -13.18 6.96 -27.07
N VAL A 508 -12.19 6.28 -27.63
CA VAL A 508 -11.98 4.84 -27.44
C VAL A 508 -10.65 4.60 -26.76
N ARG A 509 -10.52 3.48 -26.07
CA ARG A 509 -9.25 3.04 -25.48
C ARG A 509 -8.26 2.72 -26.61
N GLU A 510 -7.06 3.24 -26.50
CA GLU A 510 -5.98 2.91 -27.42
C GLU A 510 -5.38 1.58 -27.02
N SER A 511 -5.53 0.55 -27.84
CA SER A 511 -4.85 -0.72 -27.70
C SER A 511 -3.39 -0.59 -28.14
N SER A 512 -2.53 0.02 -27.30
CA SER A 512 -1.10 0.07 -27.62
C SER A 512 -0.38 -1.06 -26.87
N ASP A 513 0.25 -1.97 -27.60
CA ASP A 513 1.16 -3.00 -27.06
C ASP A 513 2.48 -2.42 -26.50
N GLU A 514 2.67 -1.12 -26.50
CA GLU A 514 3.94 -0.47 -26.17
C GLU A 514 4.04 0.14 -24.79
N GLY A 515 3.28 -0.26 -23.78
CA GLY A 515 3.56 0.08 -22.37
C GLY A 515 3.61 1.57 -22.00
N LYS A 516 3.30 2.49 -22.93
CA LYS A 516 3.19 3.91 -22.66
C LYS A 516 1.86 4.20 -22.01
N ASN A 517 1.89 4.42 -20.70
CA ASN A 517 0.72 4.91 -19.99
C ASN A 517 0.77 6.45 -19.87
N VAL A 518 -0.36 7.02 -19.52
CA VAL A 518 -0.53 8.48 -19.38
C VAL A 518 0.47 9.09 -18.39
N LEU A 519 0.96 8.30 -17.43
CA LEU A 519 1.87 8.76 -16.37
C LEU A 519 3.36 8.68 -16.73
N THR A 520 3.76 7.99 -17.80
CA THR A 520 5.18 7.87 -18.15
C THR A 520 5.85 9.21 -18.41
N SER A 521 5.19 10.08 -19.16
CA SER A 521 5.73 11.43 -19.45
C SER A 521 5.81 12.30 -18.18
N PHE A 522 4.90 12.09 -17.23
CA PHE A 522 4.91 12.79 -15.94
C PHE A 522 6.05 12.27 -15.06
N LEU A 523 6.27 10.97 -15.01
CA LEU A 523 7.36 10.32 -14.27
C LEU A 523 8.74 10.72 -14.79
N ASP A 524 8.91 10.75 -16.11
CA ASP A 524 10.17 11.18 -16.77
C ASP A 524 10.51 12.65 -16.44
N GLY A 525 9.48 13.49 -16.25
CA GLY A 525 9.64 14.89 -15.82
C GLY A 525 10.11 15.04 -14.36
N LEU A 526 9.73 14.12 -13.47
CA LEU A 526 10.10 14.12 -12.06
C LEU A 526 11.56 13.70 -11.83
N ASP A 527 12.08 12.72 -12.56
CA ASP A 527 13.46 12.26 -12.45
C ASP A 527 14.48 13.35 -12.76
N SER A 528 14.10 14.36 -13.53
CA SER A 528 14.97 15.49 -13.87
C SER A 528 15.14 16.52 -12.73
N GLN A 529 14.33 16.47 -11.67
CA GLN A 529 14.36 17.44 -10.54
C GLN A 529 15.09 16.95 -9.29
N SER A 530 15.78 15.82 -9.32
CA SER A 530 16.41 15.15 -8.17
C SER A 530 17.66 15.85 -7.63
N ALA A 531 17.55 17.03 -7.02
CA ALA A 531 18.68 17.77 -6.44
C ALA A 531 18.54 18.06 -4.93
N SER A 532 17.85 17.23 -4.14
CA SER A 532 17.75 17.44 -2.69
C SER A 532 18.49 16.36 -1.89
N VAL A 533 19.19 16.78 -0.84
CA VAL A 533 20.00 15.92 0.05
C VAL A 533 19.27 15.75 1.39
N GLY A 534 19.28 14.55 1.98
CA GLY A 534 18.74 14.27 3.32
C GLY A 534 17.31 13.72 3.34
N ALA A 535 16.55 14.00 4.40
CA ALA A 535 15.17 13.49 4.60
C ALA A 535 14.21 13.78 3.42
N ALA A 536 14.43 14.91 2.74
CA ALA A 536 13.70 15.28 1.53
C ALA A 536 13.88 14.28 0.40
N LYS A 537 15.08 13.73 0.23
CA LYS A 537 15.37 12.72 -0.79
C LYS A 537 14.63 11.42 -0.49
N THR A 538 14.63 10.97 0.77
CA THR A 538 13.94 9.74 1.17
C THR A 538 12.43 9.82 0.90
N VAL A 539 11.80 10.96 1.19
CA VAL A 539 10.37 11.18 0.90
C VAL A 539 10.11 11.17 -0.60
N LEU A 540 10.97 11.81 -1.40
CA LEU A 540 10.86 11.81 -2.87
C LEU A 540 11.05 10.41 -3.46
N ASP A 541 12.03 9.66 -2.96
CA ASP A 541 12.30 8.29 -3.40
C ASP A 541 11.10 7.37 -3.08
N ILE A 542 10.51 7.52 -1.90
CA ILE A 542 9.29 6.78 -1.52
C ILE A 542 8.12 7.19 -2.43
N TRP A 543 7.90 8.49 -2.63
CA TRP A 543 6.80 8.95 -3.46
C TRP A 543 6.95 8.56 -4.94
N SER A 544 8.15 8.64 -5.51
CA SER A 544 8.44 8.11 -6.85
C SER A 544 8.16 6.62 -6.95
N GLY A 545 8.53 5.85 -5.92
CA GLY A 545 8.15 4.44 -5.80
C GLY A 545 6.64 4.23 -5.76
N MET A 546 5.91 5.09 -5.03
CA MET A 546 4.44 5.02 -4.93
C MET A 546 3.73 5.34 -6.25
N LEU A 547 4.28 6.23 -7.08
CA LEU A 547 3.76 6.42 -8.44
C LEU A 547 3.93 5.15 -9.28
N GLY A 548 5.04 4.42 -9.09
CA GLY A 548 5.22 3.08 -9.66
C GLY A 548 4.19 2.07 -9.15
N VAL A 549 3.87 2.10 -7.86
CA VAL A 549 2.82 1.29 -7.23
C VAL A 549 1.44 1.58 -7.81
N TYR A 550 1.11 2.84 -8.05
CA TYR A 550 -0.16 3.23 -8.68
C TYR A 550 -0.35 2.57 -10.05
N VAL A 551 0.73 2.42 -10.80
CA VAL A 551 0.74 1.80 -12.14
C VAL A 551 0.70 0.26 -12.07
N GLN A 552 1.45 -0.34 -11.14
CA GLN A 552 1.70 -1.79 -11.07
C GLN A 552 0.76 -2.52 -10.11
N GLY A 553 0.15 -1.80 -9.17
CA GLY A 553 -0.79 -2.34 -8.22
C GLY A 553 -0.17 -2.79 -6.89
N HIS A 554 -0.91 -3.61 -6.16
CA HIS A 554 -0.63 -4.00 -4.78
C HIS A 554 0.72 -4.72 -4.57
N ASP A 555 1.11 -5.63 -5.47
CA ASP A 555 2.36 -6.40 -5.35
C ASP A 555 3.61 -5.50 -5.34
N ALA A 556 3.55 -4.38 -6.08
CA ALA A 556 4.62 -3.39 -6.07
C ALA A 556 4.72 -2.64 -4.73
N LEU A 557 3.58 -2.42 -4.05
CA LEU A 557 3.54 -1.80 -2.73
C LEU A 557 4.24 -2.69 -1.69
N GLN A 558 3.93 -3.98 -1.66
CA GLN A 558 4.57 -4.95 -0.77
C GLN A 558 6.10 -4.95 -0.95
N SER A 559 6.55 -5.09 -2.20
CA SER A 559 7.99 -5.09 -2.52
C SER A 559 8.70 -3.79 -2.10
N LEU A 560 8.03 -2.64 -2.23
CA LEU A 560 8.59 -1.35 -1.81
C LEU A 560 8.73 -1.28 -0.29
N ILE A 561 7.73 -1.73 0.46
CA ILE A 561 7.71 -1.69 1.92
C ILE A 561 8.73 -2.65 2.50
N GLU A 562 8.81 -3.89 2.02
CA GLU A 562 9.85 -4.84 2.40
C GLU A 562 11.25 -4.25 2.22
N LYS A 563 11.49 -3.58 1.09
CA LYS A 563 12.77 -2.93 0.83
C LYS A 563 13.08 -1.80 1.81
N VAL A 564 12.09 -1.03 2.22
CA VAL A 564 12.26 0.09 3.18
C VAL A 564 12.46 -0.45 4.59
N LEU A 565 11.67 -1.43 5.03
CA LEU A 565 11.76 -2.04 6.36
C LEU A 565 13.08 -2.80 6.54
N ASN A 566 13.56 -3.52 5.53
CA ASN A 566 14.88 -4.17 5.54
C ASN A 566 16.06 -3.19 5.73
N GLY A 567 15.86 -1.91 5.47
CA GLY A 567 16.83 -0.85 5.76
C GLY A 567 16.84 -0.36 7.21
N ILE A 568 15.87 -0.78 8.04
CA ILE A 568 15.76 -0.37 9.43
C ILE A 568 16.41 -1.44 10.33
N PRO A 569 17.28 -1.08 11.27
CA PRO A 569 17.82 -2.04 12.23
C PRO A 569 16.73 -2.47 13.22
N LEU A 570 16.02 -3.56 12.94
CA LEU A 570 14.91 -4.08 13.75
C LEU A 570 15.38 -4.80 15.02
N GLY A 571 16.69 -5.09 15.15
CA GLY A 571 17.25 -5.84 16.27
C GLY A 571 17.12 -5.06 17.59
N SER A 572 16.24 -5.55 18.47
CA SER A 572 16.09 -5.08 19.84
C SER A 572 15.95 -6.29 20.77
N ALA A 573 16.39 -6.15 22.05
CA ALA A 573 16.28 -7.22 23.03
C ALA A 573 14.81 -7.55 23.35
N SER A 574 13.92 -6.57 23.23
CA SER A 574 12.48 -6.72 23.49
C SER A 574 11.72 -7.44 22.38
N GLY A 575 12.29 -7.54 21.15
CA GLY A 575 11.61 -8.09 19.98
C GLY A 575 10.44 -7.23 19.43
N LEU A 576 10.18 -6.08 20.04
CA LEU A 576 9.04 -5.21 19.65
C LEU A 576 9.21 -4.60 18.27
N GLY A 577 10.44 -4.36 17.84
CA GLY A 577 10.72 -3.87 16.49
C GLY A 577 10.31 -4.86 15.40
N THR A 578 10.67 -6.12 15.55
CA THR A 578 10.29 -7.19 14.62
C THR A 578 8.77 -7.36 14.60
N TRP A 579 8.15 -7.44 15.80
CA TRP A 579 6.70 -7.53 15.90
C TRP A 579 5.97 -6.35 15.21
N ALA A 580 6.43 -5.11 15.42
CA ALA A 580 5.80 -3.93 14.81
C ALA A 580 5.97 -3.91 13.29
N SER A 581 7.12 -4.38 12.78
CA SER A 581 7.36 -4.55 11.34
C SER A 581 6.42 -5.59 10.74
N ASP A 582 6.35 -6.77 11.34
CA ASP A 582 5.49 -7.87 10.87
C ASP A 582 3.99 -7.47 10.90
N GLU A 583 3.56 -6.76 11.94
CA GLU A 583 2.19 -6.28 12.07
C GLU A 583 1.86 -5.20 11.04
N PHE A 584 2.80 -4.30 10.75
CA PHE A 584 2.67 -3.32 9.68
C PHE A 584 2.61 -3.99 8.30
N GLU A 585 3.50 -4.93 7.99
CA GLU A 585 3.50 -5.68 6.72
C GLU A 585 2.17 -6.43 6.52
N LYS A 586 1.67 -7.10 7.56
CA LYS A 586 0.40 -7.80 7.51
C LYS A 586 -0.78 -6.88 7.18
N ARG A 587 -0.81 -5.67 7.78
CA ARG A 587 -1.85 -4.68 7.44
C ARG A 587 -1.75 -4.23 5.98
N ILE A 588 -0.53 -4.07 5.46
CA ILE A 588 -0.32 -3.74 4.04
C ILE A 588 -0.85 -4.85 3.12
N GLU A 589 -0.68 -6.13 3.48
CA GLU A 589 -1.24 -7.24 2.71
C GLU A 589 -2.77 -7.17 2.62
N ASP A 590 -3.42 -6.70 3.67
CA ASP A 590 -4.88 -6.54 3.73
C ASP A 590 -5.38 -5.31 2.93
N LEU A 591 -4.49 -4.39 2.53
CA LEU A 591 -4.81 -3.17 1.79
C LEU A 591 -4.98 -3.44 0.28
N GLY A 592 -5.93 -4.26 -0.10
CA GLY A 592 -6.17 -4.57 -1.51
C GLY A 592 -6.62 -3.35 -2.32
N PHE A 593 -5.91 -3.01 -3.40
CA PHE A 593 -6.39 -2.08 -4.42
C PHE A 593 -6.02 -2.57 -5.83
N ALA A 594 -6.87 -2.24 -6.79
CA ALA A 594 -6.61 -2.55 -8.19
C ALA A 594 -5.93 -1.36 -8.89
N PRO A 595 -4.98 -1.60 -9.80
CA PRO A 595 -4.42 -0.54 -10.61
C PRO A 595 -5.52 0.12 -11.45
N PRO A 596 -5.52 1.45 -11.62
CA PRO A 596 -6.48 2.13 -12.44
C PRO A 596 -6.27 1.82 -13.93
N ASP A 597 -7.29 2.08 -14.73
CA ASP A 597 -7.17 2.01 -16.18
C ASP A 597 -6.40 3.23 -16.70
N LEU A 598 -5.13 3.03 -17.01
CA LEU A 598 -4.21 4.06 -17.48
C LEU A 598 -4.08 4.11 -19.01
N GLN A 599 -4.94 3.39 -19.75
CA GLN A 599 -4.89 3.40 -21.20
C GLN A 599 -5.26 4.78 -21.74
N ALA A 600 -4.42 5.28 -22.64
CA ALA A 600 -4.71 6.52 -23.32
C ALA A 600 -6.03 6.39 -24.11
N LYS A 601 -6.83 7.45 -24.10
CA LYS A 601 -8.05 7.53 -24.88
C LYS A 601 -7.75 8.27 -26.17
N LYS A 602 -8.22 7.74 -27.29
CA LYS A 602 -8.06 8.32 -28.63
C LYS A 602 -9.40 8.66 -29.23
N ALA A 603 -9.50 9.84 -29.82
CA ALA A 603 -10.68 10.23 -30.57
C ALA A 603 -10.78 9.43 -31.88
N VAL A 604 -11.95 8.88 -32.13
CA VAL A 604 -12.30 8.18 -33.40
C VAL A 604 -13.61 8.65 -33.90
N LEU A 605 -13.76 8.63 -35.22
CA LEU A 605 -15.02 8.97 -35.88
C LEU A 605 -16.07 7.89 -35.65
N VAL A 606 -17.28 8.30 -35.33
CA VAL A 606 -18.44 7.43 -35.14
C VAL A 606 -19.67 7.99 -35.80
N ASN A 607 -20.68 7.15 -35.93
CA ASN A 607 -21.99 7.64 -36.44
C ASN A 607 -22.62 8.60 -35.40
N SER A 608 -23.09 9.77 -35.86
CA SER A 608 -23.72 10.74 -34.96
C SER A 608 -24.94 10.19 -34.21
N GLY A 609 -25.60 9.17 -34.73
CA GLY A 609 -26.65 8.42 -34.02
C GLY A 609 -26.17 7.84 -32.69
N HIS A 610 -24.97 7.27 -32.65
CA HIS A 610 -24.42 6.68 -31.41
C HIS A 610 -24.21 7.71 -30.31
N VAL A 611 -23.72 8.91 -30.65
CA VAL A 611 -23.52 10.00 -29.70
C VAL A 611 -24.83 10.53 -29.18
N LEU A 612 -25.82 10.72 -30.08
CA LEU A 612 -27.14 11.24 -29.73
C LEU A 612 -28.00 10.23 -28.94
N GLU A 613 -27.87 8.93 -29.24
CA GLU A 613 -28.57 7.86 -28.50
C GLU A 613 -28.00 7.62 -27.11
N ALA A 614 -26.69 7.81 -26.92
CA ALA A 614 -26.04 7.74 -25.63
C ALA A 614 -26.50 8.87 -24.70
N ASP A 615 -26.77 10.06 -25.29
CA ASP A 615 -27.26 11.21 -24.54
C ASP A 615 -28.82 11.22 -24.47
N ASN A 616 -29.34 10.55 -23.44
CA ASN A 616 -30.78 10.63 -23.11
C ASN A 616 -31.21 12.00 -22.53
N SER A 617 -30.36 13.02 -22.61
CA SER A 617 -30.64 14.33 -22.03
C SER A 617 -31.64 15.13 -22.87
N THR A 618 -32.26 16.11 -22.20
CA THR A 618 -33.07 17.14 -22.87
C THR A 618 -32.31 17.92 -23.93
N PHE A 619 -30.97 17.88 -23.91
CA PHE A 619 -30.09 18.53 -24.87
C PHE A 619 -30.07 17.82 -26.21
N SER A 620 -29.96 16.51 -26.28
CA SER A 620 -30.05 15.73 -27.52
C SER A 620 -31.40 15.89 -28.18
N ALA A 621 -32.49 15.94 -27.39
CA ALA A 621 -33.81 16.25 -27.88
C ALA A 621 -33.92 17.70 -28.44
N ARG A 622 -33.25 18.66 -27.77
CA ARG A 622 -33.18 20.06 -28.25
C ARG A 622 -32.32 20.18 -29.51
N MET A 623 -31.18 19.44 -29.57
CA MET A 623 -30.33 19.41 -30.76
C MET A 623 -31.03 18.80 -31.97
N LEU A 624 -31.76 17.70 -31.78
CA LEU A 624 -32.62 17.10 -32.81
C LEU A 624 -33.75 18.05 -33.20
N SER A 625 -34.35 18.74 -32.24
CA SER A 625 -35.40 19.73 -32.54
C SER A 625 -34.84 21.00 -33.20
N ALA A 626 -33.61 21.46 -32.79
CA ALA A 626 -32.92 22.56 -33.43
C ALA A 626 -32.48 22.21 -34.87
N LYS A 627 -31.97 21.00 -35.10
CA LYS A 627 -31.68 20.45 -36.42
C LYS A 627 -32.92 20.45 -37.29
N ASN A 628 -34.05 19.95 -36.77
CA ASN A 628 -35.32 19.89 -37.50
C ASN A 628 -35.92 21.29 -37.69
N ALA A 629 -35.77 22.20 -36.72
CA ALA A 629 -36.19 23.58 -36.84
C ALA A 629 -35.31 24.38 -37.81
N ALA A 630 -33.98 24.16 -37.83
CA ALA A 630 -33.09 24.78 -38.82
C ALA A 630 -33.39 24.31 -40.26
N ILE A 631 -33.78 23.04 -40.41
CA ILE A 631 -34.23 22.50 -41.71
C ILE A 631 -35.61 23.13 -42.11
N GLN A 632 -36.45 23.45 -41.14
CA GLN A 632 -37.85 23.87 -41.39
C GLN A 632 -38.09 25.39 -41.31
N TYR A 633 -37.37 26.16 -40.47
CA TYR A 633 -37.72 27.52 -40.09
C TYR A 633 -36.59 28.57 -40.03
N GLY A 634 -35.36 28.27 -40.43
CA GLY A 634 -34.27 29.26 -40.56
C GLY A 634 -33.85 29.94 -39.25
N ASP A 635 -34.15 30.96 -38.72
CA ASP A 635 -33.40 31.85 -37.79
C ASP A 635 -33.64 31.70 -36.27
N GLY A 636 -34.74 31.12 -35.83
CA GLY A 636 -35.16 31.23 -34.42
C GLY A 636 -34.39 30.34 -33.43
N GLY A 637 -33.91 29.16 -33.87
CA GLY A 637 -33.25 28.18 -33.00
C GLY A 637 -31.76 28.46 -32.72
N LEU A 638 -31.09 29.09 -33.68
CA LEU A 638 -29.66 29.45 -33.57
C LEU A 638 -29.43 30.64 -32.62
N ASN A 639 -30.35 31.58 -32.54
CA ASN A 639 -30.29 32.73 -31.66
C ASN A 639 -30.36 32.35 -30.17
N ALA A 640 -31.16 31.34 -29.81
CA ALA A 640 -31.29 30.88 -28.44
C ALA A 640 -30.03 30.13 -27.99
N ALA A 641 -29.39 29.37 -28.88
CA ALA A 641 -28.13 28.67 -28.59
C ALA A 641 -26.96 29.66 -28.49
N ALA A 642 -26.91 30.69 -29.34
CA ALA A 642 -25.88 31.72 -29.32
C ALA A 642 -25.92 32.56 -28.03
N SER A 643 -27.11 33.03 -27.60
CA SER A 643 -27.23 33.83 -26.37
C SER A 643 -26.96 33.03 -25.10
N ALA A 644 -27.26 31.74 -25.04
CA ALA A 644 -26.90 30.86 -23.93
C ALA A 644 -25.39 30.62 -23.85
N ALA A 645 -24.73 30.46 -25.00
CA ALA A 645 -23.26 30.31 -25.07
C ALA A 645 -22.52 31.60 -24.65
N GLU A 646 -23.03 32.77 -25.04
CA GLU A 646 -22.45 34.08 -24.71
C GLU A 646 -22.49 34.37 -23.20
N SER A 647 -23.60 34.04 -22.53
CA SER A 647 -23.71 34.24 -21.08
C SER A 647 -22.83 33.31 -20.24
N LEU A 648 -22.54 32.12 -20.76
CA LEU A 648 -21.63 31.15 -20.10
C LEU A 648 -20.16 31.50 -20.37
N ALA A 649 -19.80 31.95 -21.56
CA ALA A 649 -18.44 32.29 -21.94
C ALA A 649 -17.86 33.45 -21.11
N SER A 650 -18.66 34.49 -20.85
CA SER A 650 -18.20 35.66 -20.11
C SER A 650 -17.81 35.39 -18.66
N GLY A 651 -18.45 34.42 -18.00
CA GLY A 651 -18.14 34.07 -16.59
C GLY A 651 -16.95 33.12 -16.42
N VAL A 652 -16.59 32.38 -17.46
CA VAL A 652 -15.53 31.35 -17.38
C VAL A 652 -14.14 31.89 -17.80
N VAL A 653 -14.15 32.89 -18.70
CA VAL A 653 -12.93 33.44 -19.32
C VAL A 653 -12.08 34.29 -18.36
N GLU A 654 -12.69 34.92 -17.35
CA GLU A 654 -11.99 35.81 -16.41
C GLU A 654 -11.00 35.07 -15.50
N GLY A 655 -11.05 33.71 -15.39
CA GLY A 655 -10.20 32.89 -14.52
C GLY A 655 -9.11 32.05 -15.21
N LEU A 656 -9.05 32.08 -16.55
CA LEU A 656 -8.12 31.22 -17.30
C LEU A 656 -6.89 32.03 -17.76
N SER A 657 -5.69 31.53 -17.36
CA SER A 657 -4.38 32.04 -17.80
C SER A 657 -3.74 31.10 -18.83
N ALA A 658 -2.73 31.58 -19.57
CA ALA A 658 -2.04 30.79 -20.61
C ALA A 658 -1.45 29.48 -20.09
N ASP A 659 -0.91 29.53 -18.87
CA ASP A 659 -0.46 28.36 -18.12
C ASP A 659 -1.43 28.18 -16.96
N PHE A 660 -2.53 27.48 -17.22
CA PHE A 660 -3.54 27.21 -16.20
C PHE A 660 -2.99 26.21 -15.19
N GLU A 661 -2.68 26.69 -14.00
CA GLU A 661 -2.23 25.84 -12.89
C GLU A 661 -3.44 25.10 -12.30
N ILE A 662 -3.38 23.77 -12.34
CA ILE A 662 -4.42 22.91 -11.75
C ILE A 662 -4.20 22.81 -10.26
N ALA A 663 -2.99 22.46 -9.85
CA ALA A 663 -2.57 22.39 -8.46
C ALA A 663 -1.05 22.32 -8.39
N THR A 664 -0.46 22.73 -7.27
CA THR A 664 0.95 22.53 -6.96
C THR A 664 1.10 21.44 -5.91
N ILE A 665 1.96 20.45 -6.17
CA ILE A 665 2.34 19.43 -5.20
C ILE A 665 3.43 20.02 -4.33
N VAL A 666 3.14 20.26 -3.05
CA VAL A 666 4.12 20.78 -2.07
C VAL A 666 4.53 19.63 -1.17
N LEU A 667 5.62 18.92 -1.51
CA LEU A 667 6.16 17.86 -0.67
C LEU A 667 7.00 18.40 0.49
N ILE A 668 7.73 19.50 0.26
CA ILE A 668 8.51 20.20 1.28
C ILE A 668 8.45 21.69 0.98
N GLU A 669 7.82 22.44 1.87
CA GLU A 669 7.63 23.88 1.72
C GLU A 669 8.95 24.62 1.44
N GLY A 670 9.00 25.36 0.32
CA GLY A 670 10.19 26.10 -0.14
C GLY A 670 11.34 25.24 -0.70
N LYS A 671 11.17 23.91 -0.86
CA LYS A 671 12.24 23.04 -1.38
C LYS A 671 11.80 22.14 -2.52
N VAL A 672 10.59 21.58 -2.45
CA VAL A 672 10.05 20.69 -3.47
C VAL A 672 8.60 21.07 -3.72
N GLU A 673 8.40 21.87 -4.76
CA GLU A 673 7.10 22.31 -5.24
C GLU A 673 7.02 21.96 -6.73
N ILE A 674 6.01 21.15 -7.11
CA ILE A 674 5.83 20.67 -8.47
C ILE A 674 4.45 21.17 -8.96
N PRO A 675 4.40 22.22 -9.78
CA PRO A 675 3.15 22.70 -10.34
C PRO A 675 2.65 21.73 -11.43
N ILE A 676 1.40 21.37 -11.37
CA ILE A 676 0.68 20.71 -12.48
C ILE A 676 -0.01 21.80 -13.28
N THR A 677 0.55 22.10 -14.45
CA THR A 677 0.03 23.12 -15.36
C THR A 677 -0.48 22.49 -16.63
N ILE A 678 -1.55 23.08 -17.20
CA ILE A 678 -1.98 22.80 -18.57
C ILE A 678 -1.69 24.03 -19.39
N ALA A 679 -0.93 23.86 -20.48
CA ALA A 679 -0.76 24.91 -21.47
C ALA A 679 -2.08 25.09 -22.23
N LEU A 680 -2.82 26.13 -21.92
CA LEU A 680 -3.97 26.54 -22.72
C LEU A 680 -3.45 27.26 -23.97
N PRO A 681 -4.11 27.01 -25.14
CA PRO A 681 -3.75 27.73 -26.35
C PRO A 681 -3.84 29.25 -26.15
N SER A 682 -2.88 30.02 -26.69
CA SER A 682 -2.77 31.46 -26.49
C SER A 682 -4.03 32.28 -26.80
N PHE A 683 -4.89 31.76 -27.69
CA PHE A 683 -6.19 32.38 -28.01
C PHE A 683 -7.23 32.29 -26.86
N VAL A 684 -7.05 31.36 -25.93
CA VAL A 684 -7.93 31.24 -24.74
C VAL A 684 -7.68 32.43 -23.81
N THR A 685 -6.47 32.98 -23.83
CA THR A 685 -6.06 34.10 -22.98
C THR A 685 -6.25 35.46 -23.64
N ASP A 686 -6.14 35.54 -24.99
CA ASP A 686 -6.13 36.80 -25.73
C ASP A 686 -7.51 37.29 -26.21
N GLY A 687 -8.56 36.60 -25.83
CA GLY A 687 -9.94 37.03 -26.15
C GLY A 687 -10.85 35.93 -26.69
N ILE A 688 -11.05 34.84 -25.95
CA ILE A 688 -12.08 33.84 -26.27
C ILE A 688 -13.43 34.52 -26.55
N ALA A 689 -13.80 35.54 -25.78
CA ALA A 689 -15.03 36.30 -25.99
C ALA A 689 -15.05 36.93 -27.37
N GLY A 690 -13.98 37.55 -27.84
CA GLY A 690 -13.92 38.23 -29.14
C GLY A 690 -13.88 37.26 -30.33
N ALA A 691 -13.07 36.16 -30.22
CA ALA A 691 -12.98 35.16 -31.28
C ALA A 691 -14.26 34.33 -31.40
N PHE A 692 -14.85 33.97 -30.26
CA PHE A 692 -16.11 33.23 -30.20
C PHE A 692 -17.27 34.08 -30.72
N GLN A 693 -17.35 35.36 -30.28
CA GLN A 693 -18.36 36.31 -30.74
C GLN A 693 -18.21 36.54 -32.25
N SER A 694 -16.99 36.77 -32.77
CA SER A 694 -16.78 36.96 -34.22
C SER A 694 -17.11 35.70 -35.02
N GLY A 695 -16.85 34.50 -34.48
CA GLY A 695 -17.22 33.21 -35.08
C GLY A 695 -18.74 33.03 -35.13
N ILE A 696 -19.45 33.35 -34.03
CA ILE A 696 -20.92 33.33 -33.96
C ILE A 696 -21.51 34.38 -34.90
N ASP A 697 -20.99 35.61 -34.91
CA ASP A 697 -21.49 36.68 -35.80
C ASP A 697 -21.28 36.33 -37.27
N GLN A 698 -20.18 35.68 -37.63
CA GLN A 698 -19.93 35.22 -39.00
C GLN A 698 -20.83 34.05 -39.38
N LEU A 699 -21.04 33.09 -38.46
CA LEU A 699 -21.98 31.99 -38.65
C LEU A 699 -23.41 32.51 -38.77
N TYR A 700 -23.77 33.50 -37.94
CA TYR A 700 -25.06 34.17 -38.00
C TYR A 700 -25.25 34.95 -39.29
N SER A 701 -24.23 35.70 -39.74
CA SER A 701 -24.27 36.43 -41.00
C SER A 701 -24.37 35.49 -42.22
N ALA A 702 -23.64 34.36 -42.18
CA ALA A 702 -23.67 33.32 -43.20
C ALA A 702 -25.06 32.64 -43.28
N VAL A 703 -25.62 32.27 -42.12
CA VAL A 703 -26.94 31.63 -42.01
C VAL A 703 -28.06 32.63 -42.37
N SER A 704 -27.95 33.89 -41.93
CA SER A 704 -28.94 34.93 -42.28
C SER A 704 -28.88 35.33 -43.75
N SER A 705 -27.69 35.37 -44.36
CA SER A 705 -27.54 35.55 -45.80
C SER A 705 -28.13 34.38 -46.58
N TRP A 706 -28.07 33.18 -46.06
CA TRP A 706 -28.67 31.99 -46.64
C TRP A 706 -30.16 31.93 -46.49
N THR A 707 -30.72 32.35 -45.35
CA THR A 707 -32.18 32.41 -45.12
C THR A 707 -32.82 33.58 -45.83
N GLY A 708 -32.14 34.74 -45.96
CA GLY A 708 -32.60 35.91 -46.74
C GLY A 708 -32.64 35.68 -48.23
N ALA A 709 -31.87 34.73 -48.75
CA ALA A 709 -31.89 34.44 -50.21
C ALA A 709 -33.02 33.50 -50.67
N ARG A 710 -33.81 32.94 -49.75
CA ARG A 710 -34.94 32.04 -50.07
C ARG A 710 -36.25 32.59 -49.58
N GLN A 711 -36.72 33.72 -50.19
CA GLN A 711 -38.15 33.93 -50.34
C GLN A 711 -38.64 33.01 -51.48
N TRP A 712 -39.11 31.81 -51.05
CA TRP A 712 -39.83 30.96 -51.99
C TRP A 712 -41.16 31.63 -52.32
N ARG A 713 -41.35 32.02 -53.61
CA ARG A 713 -42.62 32.18 -54.19
C ARG A 713 -43.18 30.86 -54.66
#